data_c377aef56d8d474ede3a6b7e0cc769d8
#
_entry.id   c377aef56d8d474ede3a6b7e0cc769d8
#
_cell.length_a   1.000
_cell.length_b   1.000
_cell.length_c   1.000
_cell.angle_alpha   90.00
_cell.angle_beta   90.00
_cell.angle_gamma   90.00
#
_symmetry.space_group_name_H-M   'P 1'
#
loop_
_entity.id
_entity.type
_entity.pdbx_description
1 polymer ?
#
loop_
_entity_poly.entity_id
_entity_poly.type
_entity_poly.pdbx_seq_one_letter_code
_entity_poly.pdbx_strand_id
1 'polypeptide(L)'
;MAKKWVYLFTEGNANMRELLGGKGANLAEMTNIGLPVPQGFTITTEACTQYYEDGREINDEIQSQINEYIGKMEQITGKKFGDKQNPLLVSVRSGARASMPGMMDTILNLGLNEEVVNVIAEQSNNPRWAWDCYRRFIQMYSDVVMEVGKKYFEELIDKMKADRGVKQDVELTAEDLKELANQFKAEYKSKVGVDFPDNPKEQLMGAIKAVFRSWDNPRANVYRRDNDIPYSWGTAVNVQAMVFGNMGEDCGTGVAFTRDPATGQKGLFGEFLTNAQGEDVVAGVRTPMKISEMEEKFPKAYAQFKIVCNTLEAHYRDMQDMEFTVEHCQLYMLQTRNGKRTAQAALKIACDLVDEQMRNEEEAVAMIDPRNLDTLLHPQFDAAALKAAVPAGKALGASPGAACGKIVFTAEDAKNWAARGEKVVLVRLETSPEDIEGMKAAQGILTVRGGMTSHAAVVARGMGTCCVSGCGDIVMDEENKKFTLAGKEYHEGDYLSLDGSTGNIYDGQIPTVDATIAGEFGRIMGWADKYRKLKVRTNADTPADAKKARELGAEGIGLCRTEHMFFEGDRIDAFREMICSDTVEEREAALAKILPVQQGDFEKLYEALEGNPVTIRFLDPPLHEFVPTEEEDIKKLADAQGKSVETIKAIIDSLHEFNPMMGHRGCRLAVTYPEIARMQTRAVIRAAINVQKAHTDWNIKPEIMIPLVGEVKELKFVKKIVVKTADEEIAAAGIKLEYEVGTMIEIPRAALTADEIAKEADFFCFGTNDLTQMTFGFSRDDAGKFLGAYYDAKILENDPFARLDQTGVGKLMEMTINLGKPVNPNLHIGICGEHGGDPSSVEFCHKIGLDYVSCSPFRVPIARLAAAQAAIAEKQN
;
A
#
# COMPACT_ATOMS: atom_id res chain seq x y z
N MET A 1 1.33 42.18 -3.54
CA MET A 1 0.69 41.87 -2.27
C MET A 1 1.53 40.86 -1.53
N ALA A 2 1.69 41.00 -0.20
CA ALA A 2 2.38 40.02 0.62
C ALA A 2 1.62 38.69 0.60
N LYS A 3 2.33 37.57 0.58
CA LYS A 3 1.73 36.24 0.61
C LYS A 3 1.02 35.99 1.96
N LYS A 4 -0.15 35.36 1.92
CA LYS A 4 -0.89 34.98 3.12
C LYS A 4 -0.45 33.60 3.58
N TRP A 5 0.17 33.53 4.76
CA TRP A 5 0.69 32.30 5.35
C TRP A 5 -0.21 31.74 6.47
N VAL A 6 -1.11 32.56 6.99
CA VAL A 6 -1.92 32.22 8.16
C VAL A 6 -3.40 32.58 7.89
N TYR A 7 -4.29 31.69 8.30
CA TYR A 7 -5.75 31.83 8.11
C TYR A 7 -6.47 31.60 9.42
N LEU A 8 -7.38 32.51 9.80
CA LEU A 8 -8.34 32.23 10.87
C LEU A 8 -9.29 31.10 10.42
N PHE A 9 -9.88 30.36 11.35
CA PHE A 9 -10.87 29.35 11.00
C PHE A 9 -12.05 29.97 10.23
N THR A 10 -12.43 31.21 10.54
CA THR A 10 -13.46 31.94 9.80
C THR A 10 -13.06 32.34 8.38
N GLU A 11 -11.79 32.26 8.03
CA GLU A 11 -11.27 32.63 6.71
C GLU A 11 -11.09 31.43 5.78
N GLY A 12 -11.26 30.20 6.29
CA GLY A 12 -11.08 28.98 5.52
C GLY A 12 -12.36 28.20 5.30
N ASN A 13 -12.24 27.11 4.53
CA ASN A 13 -13.34 26.16 4.28
C ASN A 13 -12.80 24.77 3.91
N ALA A 14 -13.71 23.81 3.75
CA ALA A 14 -13.34 22.41 3.44
C ALA A 14 -12.59 22.22 2.11
N ASN A 15 -12.73 23.16 1.15
CA ASN A 15 -12.08 23.08 -0.16
C ASN A 15 -10.61 23.53 -0.12
N MET A 16 -10.15 24.03 1.01
CA MET A 16 -8.76 24.50 1.21
C MET A 16 -7.85 23.44 1.85
N ARG A 17 -8.19 22.20 1.68
CA ARG A 17 -7.45 21.06 2.29
C ARG A 17 -5.97 21.03 1.91
N GLU A 18 -5.62 21.42 0.68
CA GLU A 18 -4.24 21.47 0.23
C GLU A 18 -3.40 22.48 1.02
N LEU A 19 -4.01 23.60 1.36
CA LEU A 19 -3.36 24.73 2.04
C LEU A 19 -3.44 24.64 3.56
N LEU A 20 -4.60 24.24 4.10
CA LEU A 20 -4.88 24.21 5.53
C LEU A 20 -4.68 22.83 6.17
N GLY A 21 -4.40 21.80 5.36
CA GLY A 21 -4.42 20.41 5.80
C GLY A 21 -5.85 19.92 6.04
N GLY A 22 -6.02 18.63 6.31
CA GLY A 22 -7.34 18.05 6.55
C GLY A 22 -7.99 18.59 7.82
N LYS A 23 -7.24 18.66 8.91
CA LYS A 23 -7.73 19.15 10.21
C LYS A 23 -8.11 20.63 10.16
N GLY A 24 -7.24 21.47 9.61
CA GLY A 24 -7.49 22.91 9.52
C GLY A 24 -8.68 23.26 8.62
N ALA A 25 -8.81 22.58 7.49
CA ALA A 25 -9.94 22.77 6.58
C ALA A 25 -11.26 22.37 7.26
N ASN A 26 -11.29 21.28 8.00
CA ASN A 26 -12.49 20.81 8.70
C ASN A 26 -12.85 21.69 9.89
N LEU A 27 -11.87 22.20 10.64
CA LEU A 27 -12.11 23.18 11.70
C LEU A 27 -12.75 24.46 11.15
N ALA A 28 -12.23 24.94 10.02
CA ALA A 28 -12.79 26.08 9.32
C ALA A 28 -14.25 25.81 8.84
N GLU A 29 -14.48 24.65 8.25
CA GLU A 29 -15.81 24.28 7.77
C GLU A 29 -16.83 24.17 8.91
N MET A 30 -16.50 23.50 10.01
CA MET A 30 -17.36 23.42 11.19
C MET A 30 -17.67 24.81 11.75
N THR A 31 -16.70 25.70 11.76
CA THR A 31 -16.89 27.09 12.20
C THR A 31 -17.90 27.80 11.30
N ASN A 32 -17.75 27.67 9.98
CA ASN A 32 -18.60 28.35 9.00
C ASN A 32 -20.05 27.86 9.00
N ILE A 33 -20.28 26.58 9.32
CA ILE A 33 -21.67 26.07 9.43
C ILE A 33 -22.27 26.26 10.82
N GLY A 34 -21.60 26.99 11.69
CA GLY A 34 -22.14 27.44 12.97
C GLY A 34 -22.01 26.46 14.12
N LEU A 35 -21.13 25.47 14.03
CA LEU A 35 -20.90 24.51 15.11
C LEU A 35 -20.01 25.12 16.21
N PRO A 36 -20.11 24.64 17.45
CA PRO A 36 -19.33 25.18 18.56
C PRO A 36 -17.87 24.70 18.51
N VAL A 37 -17.04 25.46 17.80
CA VAL A 37 -15.59 25.17 17.65
C VAL A 37 -14.80 26.21 18.41
N PRO A 38 -13.85 25.81 19.29
CA PRO A 38 -12.91 26.77 19.86
C PRO A 38 -12.14 27.48 18.76
N GLN A 39 -12.07 28.81 18.81
CA GLN A 39 -11.51 29.58 17.71
C GLN A 39 -9.99 29.49 17.64
N GLY A 40 -9.45 29.74 16.48
CA GLY A 40 -8.02 29.63 16.22
C GLY A 40 -7.64 30.01 14.80
N PHE A 41 -6.40 29.71 14.46
CA PHE A 41 -5.88 29.93 13.11
C PHE A 41 -5.03 28.74 12.66
N THR A 42 -4.85 28.63 11.34
CA THR A 42 -4.03 27.62 10.72
C THR A 42 -2.85 28.29 10.00
N ILE A 43 -1.64 27.81 10.27
CA ILE A 43 -0.43 28.15 9.55
C ILE A 43 -0.33 27.14 8.40
N THR A 44 -0.19 27.62 7.15
CA THR A 44 -0.37 26.81 5.95
C THR A 44 0.71 25.76 5.73
N THR A 45 0.40 24.78 4.90
CA THR A 45 1.35 23.77 4.40
C THR A 45 2.49 24.43 3.61
N GLU A 46 2.21 25.53 2.93
CA GLU A 46 3.23 26.31 2.20
C GLU A 46 4.25 26.92 3.16
N ALA A 47 3.85 27.33 4.36
CA ALA A 47 4.77 27.80 5.39
C ALA A 47 5.71 26.68 5.86
N CYS A 48 5.24 25.43 5.92
CA CYS A 48 6.08 24.27 6.20
C CYS A 48 7.13 24.07 5.11
N THR A 49 6.74 24.12 3.85
CA THR A 49 7.65 24.00 2.72
C THR A 49 8.71 25.11 2.75
N GLN A 50 8.27 26.34 3.01
CA GLN A 50 9.20 27.49 3.16
C GLN A 50 10.17 27.31 4.31
N TYR A 51 9.73 26.75 5.44
CA TYR A 51 10.58 26.42 6.58
C TYR A 51 11.76 25.52 6.18
N TYR A 52 11.50 24.50 5.36
CA TYR A 52 12.57 23.62 4.88
C TYR A 52 13.47 24.27 3.84
N GLU A 53 12.90 25.08 2.94
CA GLU A 53 13.67 25.84 1.95
C GLU A 53 14.62 26.86 2.63
N ASP A 54 14.20 27.45 3.74
CA ASP A 54 14.97 28.41 4.53
C ASP A 54 15.92 27.75 5.54
N GLY A 55 16.23 26.48 5.38
CA GLY A 55 17.17 25.74 6.24
C GLY A 55 16.63 25.44 7.63
N ARG A 56 15.35 25.10 7.75
CA ARG A 56 14.63 24.79 9.00
C ARG A 56 14.49 25.99 9.92
N GLU A 57 14.22 27.15 9.32
CA GLU A 57 13.92 28.39 10.04
C GLU A 57 12.61 29.01 9.54
N ILE A 58 11.88 29.62 10.46
CA ILE A 58 10.66 30.38 10.13
C ILE A 58 11.08 31.81 9.78
N ASN A 59 10.80 32.25 8.57
CA ASN A 59 11.19 33.60 8.14
C ASN A 59 10.38 34.70 8.86
N ASP A 60 10.88 35.94 8.77
CA ASP A 60 10.28 37.08 9.47
C ASP A 60 8.85 37.38 9.01
N GLU A 61 8.54 37.18 7.76
CA GLU A 61 7.18 37.38 7.22
C GLU A 61 6.16 36.45 7.83
N ILE A 62 6.49 35.14 7.91
CA ILE A 62 5.63 34.12 8.53
C ILE A 62 5.49 34.43 10.02
N GLN A 63 6.60 34.73 10.71
CA GLN A 63 6.59 35.06 12.12
C GLN A 63 5.74 36.30 12.43
N SER A 64 5.83 37.33 11.59
CA SER A 64 5.02 38.55 11.71
C SER A 64 3.52 38.25 11.59
N GLN A 65 3.13 37.40 10.64
CA GLN A 65 1.73 36.98 10.48
C GLN A 65 1.24 36.15 11.67
N ILE A 66 2.08 35.27 12.18
CA ILE A 66 1.72 34.48 13.40
C ILE A 66 1.42 35.44 14.56
N ASN A 67 2.28 36.43 14.80
CA ASN A 67 2.08 37.45 15.85
C ASN A 67 0.80 38.27 15.63
N GLU A 68 0.52 38.66 14.40
CA GLU A 68 -0.71 39.37 14.04
C GLU A 68 -1.95 38.53 14.36
N TYR A 69 -1.93 37.23 14.02
CA TYR A 69 -3.08 36.35 14.21
C TYR A 69 -3.28 35.94 15.66
N ILE A 70 -2.24 35.91 16.48
CA ILE A 70 -2.40 35.81 17.94
C ILE A 70 -3.20 37.00 18.46
N GLY A 71 -2.89 38.21 17.99
CA GLY A 71 -3.67 39.42 18.33
C GLY A 71 -5.13 39.32 17.90
N LYS A 72 -5.41 38.75 16.73
CA LYS A 72 -6.80 38.51 16.28
C LYS A 72 -7.51 37.49 17.16
N MET A 73 -6.83 36.41 17.57
CA MET A 73 -7.39 35.45 18.52
C MET A 73 -7.73 36.10 19.85
N GLU A 74 -6.86 36.98 20.36
CA GLU A 74 -7.10 37.71 21.59
C GLU A 74 -8.38 38.55 21.50
N GLN A 75 -8.61 39.18 20.39
CA GLN A 75 -9.85 39.95 20.12
C GLN A 75 -11.10 39.06 20.08
N ILE A 76 -11.01 37.91 19.43
CA ILE A 76 -12.14 36.95 19.26
C ILE A 76 -12.50 36.33 20.61
N THR A 77 -11.50 35.88 21.36
CA THR A 77 -11.73 35.17 22.65
C THR A 77 -11.94 36.09 23.83
N GLY A 78 -11.55 37.34 23.71
CA GLY A 78 -11.55 38.28 24.86
C GLY A 78 -10.50 37.96 25.90
N LYS A 79 -9.58 37.05 25.60
CA LYS A 79 -8.47 36.64 26.49
C LYS A 79 -7.16 37.09 25.87
N LYS A 80 -6.13 37.26 26.65
CA LYS A 80 -4.84 37.73 26.15
C LYS A 80 -3.74 36.69 26.43
N PHE A 81 -2.96 36.40 25.44
CA PHE A 81 -1.87 35.40 25.49
C PHE A 81 -0.74 35.92 26.42
N GLY A 82 -0.50 35.18 27.49
CA GLY A 82 0.48 35.55 28.52
C GLY A 82 -0.01 36.60 29.55
N ASP A 83 -1.30 36.92 29.56
CA ASP A 83 -1.86 37.91 30.48
C ASP A 83 -1.91 37.43 31.95
N LYS A 84 -1.75 38.36 32.83
CA LYS A 84 -1.84 38.12 34.26
C LYS A 84 -3.28 38.27 34.82
N GLN A 85 -4.21 38.75 33.98
CA GLN A 85 -5.60 38.95 34.39
C GLN A 85 -6.60 38.00 33.78
N ASN A 86 -6.49 37.80 32.46
CA ASN A 86 -7.37 36.88 31.70
C ASN A 86 -6.56 36.17 30.63
N PRO A 87 -5.79 35.15 31.03
CA PRO A 87 -4.87 34.51 30.10
C PRO A 87 -5.55 33.62 29.06
N LEU A 88 -5.08 33.72 27.83
CA LEU A 88 -5.39 32.80 26.72
C LEU A 88 -4.40 31.64 26.75
N LEU A 89 -4.89 30.43 26.77
CA LEU A 89 -4.09 29.23 26.55
C LEU A 89 -4.45 28.62 25.19
N VAL A 90 -3.47 28.10 24.50
CA VAL A 90 -3.67 27.52 23.17
C VAL A 90 -3.06 26.13 23.04
N SER A 91 -3.60 25.35 22.11
CA SER A 91 -2.98 24.12 21.63
C SER A 91 -2.32 24.36 20.28
N VAL A 92 -1.28 23.60 19.99
CA VAL A 92 -0.61 23.56 18.68
C VAL A 92 -0.67 22.11 18.19
N ARG A 93 -1.31 21.91 17.05
CA ARG A 93 -1.54 20.59 16.46
C ARG A 93 -1.11 20.56 15.00
N SER A 94 -0.53 19.45 14.57
CA SER A 94 -0.25 19.19 13.17
C SER A 94 -1.54 18.93 12.40
N GLY A 95 -1.49 19.18 11.10
CA GLY A 95 -2.60 18.89 10.20
C GLY A 95 -2.10 18.71 8.77
N ALA A 96 -1.72 17.49 8.38
CA ALA A 96 -1.35 17.19 7.01
C ALA A 96 -2.60 17.06 6.13
N ARG A 97 -2.40 17.18 4.81
CA ARG A 97 -3.46 16.97 3.81
C ARG A 97 -4.08 15.59 3.93
N ALA A 98 -3.25 14.57 4.16
CA ALA A 98 -3.68 13.21 4.44
C ALA A 98 -3.50 12.90 5.94
N SER A 99 -4.40 12.09 6.50
CA SER A 99 -4.32 11.69 7.91
C SER A 99 -3.09 10.82 8.16
N MET A 100 -2.30 11.18 9.16
CA MET A 100 -1.08 10.46 9.58
C MET A 100 -1.12 10.19 11.09
N PRO A 101 -1.95 9.23 11.57
CA PRO A 101 -2.16 9.01 13.00
C PRO A 101 -0.88 8.63 13.74
N GLY A 102 -0.60 9.30 14.84
CA GLY A 102 0.56 9.02 15.69
C GLY A 102 1.92 9.39 15.11
N MET A 103 1.97 9.94 13.91
CA MET A 103 3.23 10.30 13.24
C MET A 103 3.66 11.72 13.51
N MET A 104 2.74 12.59 13.94
CA MET A 104 2.97 14.02 14.09
C MET A 104 2.47 14.51 15.45
N ASP A 105 3.02 15.62 15.91
CA ASP A 105 2.98 16.04 17.29
C ASP A 105 1.84 17.01 17.62
N THR A 106 1.42 16.97 18.91
CA THR A 106 0.45 17.90 19.51
C THR A 106 1.02 18.44 20.80
N ILE A 107 0.90 19.75 21.03
CA ILE A 107 1.29 20.40 22.29
C ILE A 107 0.08 21.15 22.82
N LEU A 108 -0.27 20.89 24.09
CA LEU A 108 -1.40 21.52 24.78
C LEU A 108 -0.92 22.53 25.82
N ASN A 109 -1.81 23.43 26.22
CA ASN A 109 -1.62 24.35 27.36
C ASN A 109 -0.49 25.36 27.15
N LEU A 110 -0.19 25.76 25.91
CA LEU A 110 0.79 26.81 25.65
C LEU A 110 0.30 28.15 26.23
N GLY A 111 1.21 28.89 26.79
CA GLY A 111 0.95 30.13 27.47
C GLY A 111 1.11 30.02 28.99
N LEU A 112 1.27 28.81 29.51
CA LEU A 112 1.47 28.59 30.94
C LEU A 112 2.90 28.95 31.38
N ASN A 113 2.98 29.66 32.47
CA ASN A 113 4.17 29.87 33.27
C ASN A 113 3.73 29.96 34.72
N GLU A 114 4.66 30.19 35.64
CA GLU A 114 4.37 30.20 37.07
C GLU A 114 3.35 31.27 37.47
N GLU A 115 3.41 32.44 36.81
CA GLU A 115 2.43 33.52 37.08
C GLU A 115 1.04 33.16 36.54
N VAL A 116 0.96 32.66 35.31
CA VAL A 116 -0.31 32.31 34.64
C VAL A 116 -0.98 31.14 35.36
N VAL A 117 -0.23 30.14 35.81
CA VAL A 117 -0.82 29.00 36.53
C VAL A 117 -1.47 29.44 37.84
N ASN A 118 -0.89 30.37 38.54
CA ASN A 118 -1.49 30.93 39.76
C ASN A 118 -2.79 31.71 39.46
N VAL A 119 -2.79 32.47 38.36
CA VAL A 119 -3.96 33.22 37.90
C VAL A 119 -5.13 32.29 37.58
N ILE A 120 -4.91 31.24 36.78
CA ILE A 120 -5.96 30.29 36.40
C ILE A 120 -6.40 29.43 37.61
N ALA A 121 -5.51 29.13 38.54
CA ALA A 121 -5.86 28.46 39.80
C ALA A 121 -6.83 29.28 40.64
N GLU A 122 -6.58 30.56 40.73
CA GLU A 122 -7.45 31.48 41.50
C GLU A 122 -8.78 31.71 40.79
N GLN A 123 -8.77 32.03 39.50
CA GLN A 123 -9.97 32.28 38.67
C GLN A 123 -10.91 31.08 38.60
N SER A 124 -10.38 29.87 38.45
CA SER A 124 -11.17 28.65 38.38
C SER A 124 -11.60 28.12 39.76
N ASN A 125 -11.01 28.64 40.82
CA ASN A 125 -11.10 28.08 42.16
C ASN A 125 -10.75 26.57 42.17
N ASN A 126 -9.83 26.18 41.34
CA ASN A 126 -9.39 24.79 41.15
C ASN A 126 -7.86 24.73 40.96
N PRO A 127 -7.08 24.90 42.04
CA PRO A 127 -5.62 24.85 41.98
C PRO A 127 -5.08 23.52 41.46
N ARG A 128 -5.75 22.43 41.80
CA ARG A 128 -5.33 21.11 41.35
C ARG A 128 -5.35 21.01 39.83
N TRP A 129 -6.43 21.44 39.18
CA TRP A 129 -6.53 21.48 37.74
C TRP A 129 -5.44 22.34 37.12
N ALA A 130 -5.22 23.53 37.65
CA ALA A 130 -4.23 24.48 37.11
C ALA A 130 -2.81 23.89 37.13
N TRP A 131 -2.41 23.31 38.26
CA TRP A 131 -1.10 22.70 38.39
C TRP A 131 -0.96 21.40 37.59
N ASP A 132 -2.03 20.65 37.43
CA ASP A 132 -2.05 19.50 36.56
C ASP A 132 -1.83 19.89 35.06
N CYS A 133 -2.49 20.97 34.63
CA CYS A 133 -2.26 21.53 33.30
C CYS A 133 -0.80 21.97 33.11
N TYR A 134 -0.21 22.57 34.10
CA TYR A 134 1.18 23.03 34.00
C TYR A 134 2.17 21.88 33.95
N ARG A 135 2.03 20.89 34.83
CA ARG A 135 2.92 19.73 34.77
C ARG A 135 2.80 18.98 33.46
N ARG A 136 1.58 18.82 32.91
CA ARG A 136 1.33 18.21 31.59
C ARG A 136 2.00 19.02 30.49
N PHE A 137 1.91 20.33 30.55
CA PHE A 137 2.55 21.21 29.59
C PHE A 137 4.08 21.07 29.60
N ILE A 138 4.69 21.08 30.78
CA ILE A 138 6.14 20.92 30.90
C ILE A 138 6.59 19.58 30.33
N GLN A 139 5.90 18.49 30.65
CA GLN A 139 6.21 17.17 30.16
C GLN A 139 6.08 17.10 28.63
N MET A 140 4.98 17.57 28.10
CA MET A 140 4.69 17.52 26.66
C MET A 140 5.64 18.41 25.85
N TYR A 141 5.91 19.62 26.32
CA TYR A 141 6.89 20.51 25.69
C TYR A 141 8.30 19.90 25.70
N SER A 142 8.70 19.33 26.82
CA SER A 142 10.00 18.68 26.96
C SER A 142 10.16 17.49 26.00
N ASP A 143 9.13 16.63 25.91
CA ASP A 143 9.15 15.46 25.05
C ASP A 143 9.10 15.83 23.57
N VAL A 144 8.14 16.67 23.18
CA VAL A 144 7.84 16.98 21.79
C VAL A 144 8.78 18.03 21.22
N VAL A 145 8.98 19.15 21.90
CA VAL A 145 9.76 20.29 21.40
C VAL A 145 11.25 20.07 21.58
N MET A 146 11.65 19.56 22.73
CA MET A 146 13.07 19.43 23.09
C MET A 146 13.59 17.99 22.98
N GLU A 147 12.75 17.02 22.62
CA GLU A 147 13.11 15.62 22.41
C GLU A 147 13.75 14.96 23.65
N VAL A 148 13.33 15.35 24.83
CA VAL A 148 13.88 14.83 26.10
C VAL A 148 13.31 13.47 26.46
N GLY A 149 12.30 12.96 25.86
CA GLY A 149 11.69 11.67 26.17
C GLY A 149 10.81 11.70 27.44
N LYS A 150 9.56 11.33 27.27
CA LYS A 150 8.55 11.38 28.34
C LYS A 150 8.83 10.42 29.50
N LYS A 151 9.63 9.38 29.30
CA LYS A 151 9.93 8.36 30.32
C LYS A 151 10.53 8.96 31.60
N TYR A 152 11.35 9.98 31.47
CA TYR A 152 11.97 10.65 32.64
C TYR A 152 10.95 11.32 33.50
N PHE A 153 9.93 11.88 32.89
CA PHE A 153 8.82 12.55 33.58
C PHE A 153 7.83 11.55 34.17
N GLU A 154 7.55 10.47 33.45
CA GLU A 154 6.71 9.38 33.95
C GLU A 154 7.32 8.70 35.18
N GLU A 155 8.62 8.53 35.23
CA GLU A 155 9.36 8.01 36.39
C GLU A 155 9.17 8.91 37.61
N LEU A 156 9.20 10.24 37.44
CA LEU A 156 9.00 11.19 38.50
C LEU A 156 7.57 11.16 39.09
N ILE A 157 6.58 11.05 38.21
CA ILE A 157 5.19 10.96 38.62
C ILE A 157 4.89 9.62 39.31
N ASP A 158 5.43 8.53 38.82
CA ASP A 158 5.29 7.20 39.41
C ASP A 158 5.92 7.15 40.82
N LYS A 159 7.07 7.77 40.97
CA LYS A 159 7.73 7.88 42.28
C LYS A 159 6.89 8.69 43.27
N MET A 160 6.34 9.80 42.80
CA MET A 160 5.47 10.62 43.68
C MET A 160 4.20 9.86 44.06
N LYS A 161 3.57 9.15 43.15
CA LYS A 161 2.41 8.30 43.42
C LYS A 161 2.75 7.23 44.47
N ALA A 162 3.90 6.59 44.35
CA ALA A 162 4.37 5.61 45.33
C ALA A 162 4.62 6.24 46.68
N ASP A 163 5.27 7.40 46.76
CA ASP A 163 5.56 8.13 47.98
C ASP A 163 4.29 8.60 48.72
N ARG A 164 3.23 8.93 47.98
CA ARG A 164 1.93 9.36 48.50
C ARG A 164 0.95 8.21 48.74
N GLY A 165 1.27 7.00 48.34
CA GLY A 165 0.42 5.82 48.46
C GLY A 165 -0.83 5.85 47.57
N VAL A 166 -0.78 6.55 46.44
CA VAL A 166 -1.88 6.65 45.46
C VAL A 166 -1.53 5.88 44.19
N LYS A 167 -2.56 5.47 43.45
CA LYS A 167 -2.41 4.68 42.21
C LYS A 167 -2.65 5.47 40.92
N GLN A 168 -3.49 6.52 41.03
CA GLN A 168 -3.88 7.30 39.83
C GLN A 168 -3.44 8.76 39.96
N ASP A 169 -3.16 9.39 38.85
CA ASP A 169 -2.77 10.79 38.77
C ASP A 169 -3.82 11.72 39.40
N VAL A 170 -5.10 11.40 39.25
CA VAL A 170 -6.22 12.18 39.77
C VAL A 170 -6.27 12.24 41.27
N GLU A 171 -5.60 11.34 41.98
CA GLU A 171 -5.50 11.28 43.43
C GLU A 171 -4.43 12.21 44.02
N LEU A 172 -3.55 12.76 43.19
CA LEU A 172 -2.53 13.72 43.60
C LEU A 172 -3.18 15.07 43.95
N THR A 173 -2.70 15.70 45.03
CA THR A 173 -3.20 17.01 45.49
C THR A 173 -2.61 18.16 44.67
N ALA A 174 -3.16 19.37 44.83
CA ALA A 174 -2.60 20.57 44.19
C ALA A 174 -1.15 20.82 44.61
N GLU A 175 -0.82 20.62 45.86
CA GLU A 175 0.55 20.75 46.37
C GLU A 175 1.49 19.71 45.78
N ASP A 176 1.01 18.47 45.65
CA ASP A 176 1.77 17.39 44.99
C ASP A 176 2.10 17.74 43.53
N LEU A 177 1.11 18.24 42.79
CA LEU A 177 1.27 18.63 41.39
C LEU A 177 2.18 19.84 41.23
N LYS A 178 2.15 20.80 42.16
CA LYS A 178 3.07 21.94 42.18
C LYS A 178 4.51 21.48 42.39
N GLU A 179 4.74 20.57 43.32
CA GLU A 179 6.04 19.97 43.58
C GLU A 179 6.53 19.20 42.35
N LEU A 180 5.63 18.42 41.72
CA LEU A 180 5.91 17.66 40.55
C LEU A 180 6.29 18.57 39.34
N ALA A 181 5.58 19.68 39.15
CA ALA A 181 5.91 20.68 38.14
C ALA A 181 7.32 21.25 38.33
N ASN A 182 7.70 21.53 39.62
CA ASN A 182 9.05 21.99 39.93
C ASN A 182 10.12 20.90 39.61
N GLN A 183 9.81 19.65 39.94
CA GLN A 183 10.68 18.53 39.59
C GLN A 183 10.84 18.39 38.08
N PHE A 184 9.78 18.57 37.30
CA PHE A 184 9.78 18.54 35.82
C PHE A 184 10.64 19.67 35.24
N LYS A 185 10.55 20.87 35.80
CA LYS A 185 11.41 21.99 35.39
C LYS A 185 12.88 21.69 35.66
N ALA A 186 13.20 21.08 36.80
CA ALA A 186 14.56 20.68 37.15
C ALA A 186 15.10 19.61 36.19
N GLU A 187 14.26 18.64 35.85
CA GLU A 187 14.59 17.60 34.86
C GLU A 187 14.84 18.21 33.48
N TYR A 188 13.98 19.14 33.05
CA TYR A 188 14.16 19.88 31.79
C TYR A 188 15.53 20.59 31.77
N LYS A 189 15.84 21.34 32.82
CA LYS A 189 17.11 22.07 32.93
C LYS A 189 18.30 21.12 32.93
N SER A 190 18.20 19.99 33.61
CA SER A 190 19.24 18.96 33.64
C SER A 190 19.52 18.38 32.23
N LYS A 191 18.49 18.16 31.44
CA LYS A 191 18.60 17.52 30.12
C LYS A 191 18.87 18.51 28.99
N VAL A 192 18.31 19.72 29.06
CA VAL A 192 18.40 20.73 28.00
C VAL A 192 19.53 21.75 28.27
N GLY A 193 19.83 22.00 29.53
CA GLY A 193 20.91 22.94 29.94
C GLY A 193 20.46 24.37 30.14
N VAL A 194 19.19 24.69 29.91
CA VAL A 194 18.60 26.02 30.15
C VAL A 194 17.30 25.87 30.90
N ASP A 195 16.83 26.98 31.53
CA ASP A 195 15.54 26.98 32.20
C ASP A 195 14.36 26.75 31.25
N PHE A 196 13.29 26.15 31.74
CA PHE A 196 12.05 25.99 30.98
C PHE A 196 11.53 27.37 30.57
N PRO A 197 11.11 27.58 29.30
CA PRO A 197 10.74 28.89 28.79
C PRO A 197 9.46 29.43 29.47
N ASP A 198 9.54 30.64 30.01
CA ASP A 198 8.41 31.34 30.65
C ASP A 198 7.66 32.25 29.68
N ASN A 199 8.29 32.64 28.56
CA ASN A 199 7.68 33.53 27.59
C ASN A 199 6.71 32.78 26.70
N PRO A 200 5.39 33.10 26.72
CA PRO A 200 4.40 32.41 25.87
C PRO A 200 4.69 32.42 24.40
N LYS A 201 5.20 33.54 23.87
CA LYS A 201 5.54 33.63 22.43
C LYS A 201 6.71 32.75 22.05
N GLU A 202 7.70 32.60 22.90
CA GLU A 202 8.83 31.71 22.74
C GLU A 202 8.37 30.25 22.76
N GLN A 203 7.48 29.91 23.68
CA GLN A 203 6.84 28.59 23.78
C GLN A 203 6.10 28.26 22.48
N LEU A 204 5.30 29.21 21.98
CA LEU A 204 4.51 29.03 20.74
C LEU A 204 5.40 28.80 19.52
N MET A 205 6.43 29.60 19.35
CA MET A 205 7.33 29.45 18.22
C MET A 205 8.12 28.15 18.29
N GLY A 206 8.52 27.72 19.48
CA GLY A 206 9.14 26.41 19.69
C GLY A 206 8.22 25.25 19.31
N ALA A 207 6.96 25.34 19.68
CA ALA A 207 5.95 24.33 19.36
C ALA A 207 5.65 24.27 17.85
N ILE A 208 5.55 25.42 17.19
CA ILE A 208 5.31 25.49 15.74
C ILE A 208 6.49 24.88 14.97
N LYS A 209 7.72 25.23 15.35
CA LYS A 209 8.93 24.63 14.75
C LYS A 209 8.97 23.12 14.95
N ALA A 210 8.59 22.64 16.13
CA ALA A 210 8.55 21.21 16.44
C ALA A 210 7.56 20.46 15.52
N VAL A 211 6.40 21.02 15.28
CA VAL A 211 5.41 20.42 14.35
C VAL A 211 5.96 20.40 12.93
N PHE A 212 6.55 21.47 12.43
CA PHE A 212 7.18 21.48 11.12
C PHE A 212 8.30 20.44 11.02
N ARG A 213 9.13 20.33 12.05
CA ARG A 213 10.23 19.37 12.09
C ARG A 213 9.71 17.93 12.09
N SER A 214 8.56 17.65 12.70
CA SER A 214 7.98 16.32 12.77
C SER A 214 7.60 15.77 11.39
N TRP A 215 7.38 16.63 10.40
CA TRP A 215 7.11 16.22 9.02
C TRP A 215 8.24 15.38 8.43
N ASP A 216 9.49 15.67 8.79
CA ASP A 216 10.67 14.98 8.28
C ASP A 216 11.29 14.01 9.30
N ASN A 217 10.53 13.55 10.28
CA ASN A 217 11.03 12.53 11.19
C ASN A 217 11.03 11.14 10.53
N PRO A 218 11.87 10.17 11.00
CA PRO A 218 11.96 8.87 10.35
C PRO A 218 10.63 8.11 10.25
N ARG A 219 9.81 8.13 11.30
CA ARG A 219 8.50 7.45 11.30
C ARG A 219 7.54 8.07 10.28
N ALA A 220 7.51 9.39 10.21
CA ALA A 220 6.67 10.11 9.25
C ALA A 220 7.12 9.84 7.81
N ASN A 221 8.44 9.79 7.57
CA ASN A 221 8.99 9.47 6.26
C ASN A 221 8.58 8.08 5.77
N VAL A 222 8.66 7.08 6.64
CA VAL A 222 8.24 5.70 6.33
C VAL A 222 6.73 5.66 6.07
N TYR A 223 5.94 6.28 6.93
CA TYR A 223 4.49 6.30 6.76
C TYR A 223 4.07 6.95 5.44
N ARG A 224 4.69 8.08 5.08
CA ARG A 224 4.39 8.75 3.82
C ARG A 224 4.73 7.87 2.61
N ARG A 225 5.85 7.19 2.65
CA ARG A 225 6.28 6.27 1.59
C ARG A 225 5.27 5.13 1.43
N ASP A 226 4.86 4.52 2.53
CA ASP A 226 3.93 3.39 2.55
C ASP A 226 2.51 3.79 2.09
N ASN A 227 2.14 5.06 2.24
CA ASN A 227 0.81 5.58 1.92
C ASN A 227 0.78 6.54 0.72
N ASP A 228 1.86 6.59 -0.06
CA ASP A 228 1.96 7.44 -1.27
C ASP A 228 1.67 8.92 -1.02
N ILE A 229 2.14 9.45 0.10
CA ILE A 229 1.99 10.86 0.45
C ILE A 229 3.27 11.61 0.05
N PRO A 230 3.22 12.54 -0.94
CA PRO A 230 4.40 13.28 -1.38
C PRO A 230 4.99 14.15 -0.26
N TYR A 231 6.30 14.16 -0.17
CA TYR A 231 7.02 15.01 0.77
C TYR A 231 6.69 16.50 0.57
N SER A 232 6.48 16.91 -0.68
CA SER A 232 6.19 18.31 -1.06
C SER A 232 4.88 18.84 -0.48
N TRP A 233 3.99 17.98 0.01
CA TRP A 233 2.72 18.43 0.59
C TRP A 233 2.90 19.21 1.87
N GLY A 234 3.87 18.85 2.71
CA GLY A 234 4.07 19.47 4.01
C GLY A 234 2.93 19.24 5.00
N THR A 235 3.05 19.84 6.17
CA THR A 235 1.99 19.86 7.18
C THR A 235 1.59 21.28 7.50
N ALA A 236 0.29 21.48 7.77
CA ALA A 236 -0.18 22.71 8.39
C ALA A 236 -0.05 22.61 9.92
N VAL A 237 -0.12 23.75 10.57
CA VAL A 237 -0.12 23.87 12.04
C VAL A 237 -1.38 24.60 12.48
N ASN A 238 -2.16 23.99 13.36
CA ASN A 238 -3.36 24.58 13.91
C ASN A 238 -3.09 25.11 15.33
N VAL A 239 -3.27 26.41 15.53
CA VAL A 239 -3.21 27.05 16.83
C VAL A 239 -4.63 27.39 17.27
N GLN A 240 -5.08 26.76 18.34
CA GLN A 240 -6.48 26.80 18.76
C GLN A 240 -6.61 27.12 20.25
N ALA A 241 -7.61 27.92 20.61
CA ALA A 241 -7.91 28.20 22.00
C ALA A 241 -8.25 26.91 22.75
N MET A 242 -7.72 26.76 23.94
CA MET A 242 -7.96 25.58 24.79
C MET A 242 -9.37 25.60 25.36
N VAL A 243 -10.00 24.43 25.39
CA VAL A 243 -11.15 24.08 26.22
C VAL A 243 -10.78 22.86 27.05
N PHE A 244 -11.29 22.80 28.27
CA PHE A 244 -10.81 21.85 29.27
C PHE A 244 -11.90 20.87 29.70
N GLY A 245 -11.67 19.59 29.42
CA GLY A 245 -12.52 18.50 29.89
C GLY A 245 -12.18 17.99 31.29
N ASN A 246 -11.17 18.56 31.95
CA ASN A 246 -10.63 18.11 33.24
C ASN A 246 -10.77 19.13 34.41
N MET A 247 -11.71 20.03 34.27
CA MET A 247 -11.96 21.03 35.34
C MET A 247 -12.91 20.55 36.44
N GLY A 248 -13.47 19.38 36.34
CA GLY A 248 -14.42 18.80 37.31
C GLY A 248 -15.35 17.78 36.67
N GLU A 249 -16.29 17.27 37.45
CA GLU A 249 -17.24 16.24 37.00
C GLU A 249 -18.29 16.75 35.98
N ASP A 250 -18.43 18.06 35.87
CA ASP A 250 -19.26 18.70 34.82
C ASP A 250 -18.52 18.94 33.51
N CYS A 251 -17.34 18.37 33.39
CA CYS A 251 -16.48 18.43 32.21
C CYS A 251 -16.15 16.99 31.72
N GLY A 252 -15.77 16.88 30.46
CA GLY A 252 -15.38 15.60 29.91
C GLY A 252 -14.82 15.74 28.52
N THR A 253 -14.40 14.63 27.95
CA THR A 253 -13.89 14.54 26.58
C THR A 253 -14.26 13.21 25.96
N GLY A 254 -14.32 13.14 24.66
CA GLY A 254 -14.64 11.90 23.99
C GLY A 254 -14.32 11.90 22.51
N VAL A 255 -14.42 10.70 21.95
CA VAL A 255 -14.29 10.43 20.53
C VAL A 255 -15.48 9.59 20.09
N ALA A 256 -15.98 9.86 18.89
CA ALA A 256 -17.14 9.13 18.39
C ALA A 256 -17.14 9.04 16.88
N PHE A 257 -17.80 7.99 16.38
CA PHE A 257 -18.04 7.75 14.97
C PHE A 257 -19.54 7.77 14.72
N THR A 258 -19.96 8.25 13.57
CA THR A 258 -21.38 8.22 13.19
C THR A 258 -21.84 6.85 12.72
N ARG A 259 -20.89 5.98 12.36
CA ARG A 259 -21.14 4.57 12.02
C ARG A 259 -19.99 3.73 12.59
N ASP A 260 -20.26 2.45 12.80
CA ASP A 260 -19.23 1.52 13.30
C ASP A 260 -18.07 1.42 12.29
N PRO A 261 -16.86 1.81 12.65
CA PRO A 261 -15.71 1.75 11.74
C PRO A 261 -15.27 0.33 11.41
N ALA A 262 -15.68 -0.67 12.20
CA ALA A 262 -15.35 -2.07 11.96
C ALA A 262 -16.38 -2.77 11.06
N THR A 263 -17.67 -2.49 11.23
CA THR A 263 -18.76 -3.20 10.55
C THR A 263 -19.53 -2.34 9.55
N GLY A 264 -19.47 -1.03 9.67
CA GLY A 264 -20.26 -0.09 8.87
C GLY A 264 -21.69 0.13 9.36
N GLN A 265 -22.08 -0.49 10.48
CA GLN A 265 -23.43 -0.33 11.04
C GLN A 265 -23.70 1.13 11.43
N LYS A 266 -24.85 1.64 11.01
CA LYS A 266 -25.27 3.01 11.33
C LYS A 266 -25.59 3.16 12.82
N GLY A 267 -25.12 4.27 13.43
CA GLY A 267 -25.32 4.59 14.83
C GLY A 267 -24.05 5.20 15.43
N LEU A 268 -24.21 5.89 16.55
CA LEU A 268 -23.07 6.45 17.27
C LEU A 268 -22.26 5.35 17.96
N PHE A 269 -20.98 5.32 17.66
CA PHE A 269 -19.99 4.46 18.30
C PHE A 269 -18.90 5.36 18.90
N GLY A 270 -18.54 5.13 20.11
CA GLY A 270 -17.47 5.92 20.71
C GLY A 270 -17.41 5.79 22.20
N GLU A 271 -16.50 6.57 22.76
CA GLU A 271 -16.15 6.54 24.17
C GLU A 271 -15.99 7.96 24.70
N PHE A 272 -16.27 8.14 25.98
CA PHE A 272 -16.01 9.40 26.67
C PHE A 272 -15.52 9.16 28.08
N LEU A 273 -14.88 10.19 28.64
CA LEU A 273 -14.44 10.23 30.04
C LEU A 273 -14.93 11.53 30.65
N THR A 274 -15.41 11.47 31.90
CA THR A 274 -15.65 12.67 32.70
C THR A 274 -14.33 13.12 33.33
N ASN A 275 -14.22 14.42 33.58
CA ASN A 275 -13.04 15.00 34.21
C ASN A 275 -11.72 14.50 33.63
N ALA A 276 -11.56 14.66 32.32
CA ALA A 276 -10.43 14.14 31.59
C ALA A 276 -10.10 15.01 30.37
N GLN A 277 -8.84 14.89 29.92
CA GLN A 277 -8.39 15.45 28.63
C GLN A 277 -8.38 14.36 27.56
N GLY A 278 -8.33 14.77 26.28
CA GLY A 278 -8.35 13.83 25.15
C GLY A 278 -7.26 12.76 25.20
N GLU A 279 -6.07 13.11 25.67
CA GLU A 279 -4.96 12.18 25.86
C GLU A 279 -5.26 11.06 26.87
N ASP A 280 -6.12 11.30 27.85
CA ASP A 280 -6.49 10.31 28.87
C ASP A 280 -7.37 9.20 28.27
N VAL A 281 -8.17 9.51 27.24
CA VAL A 281 -8.98 8.52 26.52
C VAL A 281 -8.08 7.57 25.74
N VAL A 282 -7.06 8.12 25.07
CA VAL A 282 -6.12 7.35 24.23
C VAL A 282 -5.14 6.55 25.08
N ALA A 283 -4.68 7.12 26.22
CA ALA A 283 -3.68 6.49 27.08
C ALA A 283 -4.21 5.24 27.82
N GLY A 284 -5.54 5.08 27.93
CA GLY A 284 -6.14 3.93 28.59
C GLY A 284 -5.91 3.87 30.10
N VAL A 285 -5.54 5.00 30.74
CA VAL A 285 -5.28 5.08 32.18
C VAL A 285 -6.55 4.87 33.00
N ARG A 286 -7.68 5.26 32.43
CA ARG A 286 -9.03 5.05 33.03
C ARG A 286 -9.88 4.33 31.98
N THR A 287 -10.80 3.48 32.41
CA THR A 287 -11.75 2.78 31.52
C THR A 287 -12.77 3.78 30.99
N PRO A 288 -12.81 4.04 29.68
CA PRO A 288 -13.78 4.95 29.10
C PRO A 288 -15.21 4.37 29.20
N MET A 289 -16.18 5.27 29.25
CA MET A 289 -17.59 4.93 29.17
C MET A 289 -18.03 4.93 27.72
N LYS A 290 -19.05 4.13 27.40
CA LYS A 290 -19.65 4.13 26.05
C LYS A 290 -20.31 5.48 25.80
N ILE A 291 -20.27 5.94 24.54
CA ILE A 291 -20.84 7.24 24.17
C ILE A 291 -22.33 7.37 24.54
N SER A 292 -23.08 6.26 24.52
CA SER A 292 -24.50 6.24 24.91
C SER A 292 -24.73 6.62 26.38
N GLU A 293 -23.73 6.37 27.23
CA GLU A 293 -23.82 6.70 28.68
C GLU A 293 -23.64 8.21 28.93
N MET A 294 -23.19 8.96 27.90
CA MET A 294 -23.10 10.43 28.00
C MET A 294 -24.48 11.10 28.22
N GLU A 295 -25.55 10.45 27.78
CA GLU A 295 -26.91 10.98 27.99
C GLU A 295 -27.26 11.21 29.47
N GLU A 296 -26.79 10.31 30.34
CA GLU A 296 -27.02 10.42 31.80
C GLU A 296 -26.16 11.50 32.41
N LYS A 297 -24.92 11.64 31.97
CA LYS A 297 -23.94 12.57 32.56
C LYS A 297 -24.10 14.00 32.04
N PHE A 298 -24.35 14.15 30.75
CA PHE A 298 -24.44 15.44 30.06
C PHE A 298 -25.62 15.45 29.08
N PRO A 299 -26.87 15.44 29.59
CA PRO A 299 -28.05 15.27 28.74
C PRO A 299 -28.20 16.35 27.66
N LYS A 300 -27.95 17.61 27.99
CA LYS A 300 -28.00 18.71 27.01
C LYS A 300 -26.87 18.64 25.98
N ALA A 301 -25.66 18.41 26.44
CA ALA A 301 -24.49 18.26 25.56
C ALA A 301 -24.64 17.06 24.64
N TYR A 302 -25.18 15.94 25.15
CA TYR A 302 -25.41 14.75 24.34
C TYR A 302 -26.48 14.98 23.26
N ALA A 303 -27.58 15.64 23.60
CA ALA A 303 -28.62 16.00 22.65
C ALA A 303 -28.05 16.90 21.53
N GLN A 304 -27.28 17.90 21.90
CA GLN A 304 -26.58 18.77 20.94
C GLN A 304 -25.58 18.00 20.10
N PHE A 305 -24.82 17.10 20.71
CA PHE A 305 -23.84 16.27 20.01
C PHE A 305 -24.46 15.39 18.95
N LYS A 306 -25.61 14.76 19.23
CA LYS A 306 -26.36 13.98 18.23
C LYS A 306 -26.78 14.83 17.03
N ILE A 307 -27.23 16.06 17.27
CA ILE A 307 -27.58 16.99 16.19
C ILE A 307 -26.35 17.34 15.36
N VAL A 308 -25.21 17.60 16.01
CA VAL A 308 -23.93 17.89 15.36
C VAL A 308 -23.49 16.71 14.50
N CYS A 309 -23.57 15.49 15.02
CA CYS A 309 -23.21 14.28 14.28
C CYS A 309 -24.03 14.09 13.00
N ASN A 310 -25.33 14.26 13.11
CA ASN A 310 -26.22 14.17 11.95
C ASN A 310 -25.96 15.28 10.94
N THR A 311 -25.69 16.49 11.40
CA THR A 311 -25.35 17.64 10.57
C THR A 311 -24.04 17.39 9.81
N LEU A 312 -23.01 16.90 10.47
CA LEU A 312 -21.71 16.63 9.87
C LEU A 312 -21.78 15.48 8.87
N GLU A 313 -22.46 14.39 9.20
CA GLU A 313 -22.60 13.27 8.26
C GLU A 313 -23.35 13.70 7.00
N ALA A 314 -24.42 14.47 7.14
CA ALA A 314 -25.19 15.00 6.01
C ALA A 314 -24.39 16.03 5.20
N HIS A 315 -23.62 16.86 5.86
CA HIS A 315 -22.80 17.90 5.21
C HIS A 315 -21.66 17.31 4.39
N TYR A 316 -20.90 16.36 4.96
CA TYR A 316 -19.80 15.69 4.26
C TYR A 316 -20.25 14.50 3.42
N ARG A 317 -21.48 14.06 3.59
CA ARG A 317 -22.05 12.90 2.89
C ARG A 317 -21.19 11.64 3.07
N ASP A 318 -20.67 11.48 4.27
CA ASP A 318 -19.85 10.35 4.66
C ASP A 318 -19.85 10.19 6.18
N MET A 319 -19.51 8.99 6.63
CA MET A 319 -19.27 8.69 8.03
C MET A 319 -18.22 9.63 8.61
N GLN A 320 -18.46 10.12 9.81
CA GLN A 320 -17.57 11.05 10.49
C GLN A 320 -16.95 10.43 11.73
N ASP A 321 -15.68 10.76 11.94
CA ASP A 321 -14.89 10.51 13.13
C ASP A 321 -14.68 11.87 13.81
N MET A 322 -15.14 12.00 15.06
CA MET A 322 -15.21 13.29 15.73
C MET A 322 -14.55 13.23 17.10
N GLU A 323 -13.89 14.33 17.45
CA GLU A 323 -13.39 14.57 18.80
C GLU A 323 -14.15 15.75 19.38
N PHE A 324 -14.54 15.64 20.64
CA PHE A 324 -15.26 16.69 21.35
C PHE A 324 -14.81 16.81 22.79
N THR A 325 -15.05 17.99 23.36
CA THR A 325 -14.85 18.27 24.78
C THR A 325 -16.11 18.92 25.35
N VAL A 326 -16.44 18.58 26.57
CA VAL A 326 -17.48 19.23 27.34
C VAL A 326 -16.79 20.00 28.46
N GLU A 327 -16.93 21.32 28.45
CA GLU A 327 -16.43 22.22 29.52
C GLU A 327 -17.61 22.85 30.21
N HIS A 328 -17.78 22.57 31.52
CA HIS A 328 -18.92 23.06 32.33
C HIS A 328 -20.27 22.85 31.61
N CYS A 329 -20.51 21.61 31.18
CA CYS A 329 -21.73 21.17 30.45
C CYS A 329 -21.91 21.78 29.07
N GLN A 330 -20.95 22.55 28.57
CA GLN A 330 -20.97 23.10 27.20
C GLN A 330 -20.18 22.24 26.22
N LEU A 331 -20.80 21.87 25.12
CA LEU A 331 -20.17 21.08 24.08
C LEU A 331 -19.26 21.93 23.19
N TYR A 332 -18.07 21.42 22.88
CA TYR A 332 -17.15 21.98 21.90
C TYR A 332 -16.66 20.89 20.97
N MET A 333 -16.67 21.16 19.68
CA MET A 333 -16.12 20.24 18.66
C MET A 333 -14.66 20.59 18.41
N LEU A 334 -13.78 19.61 18.55
CA LEU A 334 -12.35 19.80 18.35
C LEU A 334 -11.85 19.32 16.98
N GLN A 335 -12.50 18.31 16.44
CA GLN A 335 -12.11 17.73 15.16
C GLN A 335 -13.27 16.95 14.55
N THR A 336 -13.35 16.99 13.23
CA THR A 336 -14.11 16.03 12.44
C THR A 336 -13.30 15.63 11.23
N ARG A 337 -13.47 14.40 10.79
CA ARG A 337 -12.88 13.90 9.55
C ARG A 337 -13.73 12.76 9.02
N ASN A 338 -13.58 12.46 7.74
CA ASN A 338 -14.13 11.24 7.19
C ASN A 338 -13.46 10.06 7.91
N GLY A 339 -14.26 9.19 8.50
CA GLY A 339 -13.77 8.20 9.44
C GLY A 339 -12.94 7.13 8.74
N LYS A 340 -11.80 6.79 9.36
CA LYS A 340 -11.05 5.60 8.96
C LYS A 340 -11.88 4.38 9.32
N ARG A 341 -11.85 3.39 8.44
CA ARG A 341 -12.73 2.22 8.54
C ARG A 341 -12.05 1.00 7.94
N THR A 342 -12.53 -0.17 8.33
CA THR A 342 -12.10 -1.42 7.69
C THR A 342 -12.58 -1.45 6.24
N ALA A 343 -11.96 -2.29 5.43
CA ALA A 343 -12.39 -2.50 4.05
C ALA A 343 -13.86 -2.97 3.96
N GLN A 344 -14.25 -3.87 4.84
CA GLN A 344 -15.64 -4.34 4.92
C GLN A 344 -16.61 -3.19 5.26
N ALA A 345 -16.28 -2.38 6.24
CA ALA A 345 -17.08 -1.22 6.62
C ALA A 345 -17.16 -0.20 5.48
N ALA A 346 -16.07 0.02 4.75
CA ALA A 346 -16.04 0.93 3.60
C ALA A 346 -17.04 0.53 2.53
N LEU A 347 -17.11 -0.75 2.19
CA LEU A 347 -18.07 -1.24 1.20
C LEU A 347 -19.50 -1.09 1.70
N LYS A 348 -19.78 -1.47 2.94
CA LYS A 348 -21.12 -1.37 3.52
C LYS A 348 -21.59 0.08 3.59
N ILE A 349 -20.73 0.97 4.08
CA ILE A 349 -21.08 2.41 4.20
C ILE A 349 -21.35 3.01 2.84
N ALA A 350 -20.52 2.73 1.82
CA ALA A 350 -20.73 3.23 0.48
C ALA A 350 -22.10 2.77 -0.10
N CYS A 351 -22.44 1.49 0.05
CA CYS A 351 -23.73 0.97 -0.39
C CYS A 351 -24.88 1.59 0.39
N ASP A 352 -24.77 1.71 1.71
CA ASP A 352 -25.82 2.31 2.54
C ASP A 352 -26.07 3.79 2.20
N LEU A 353 -25.00 4.54 1.90
CA LEU A 353 -25.14 5.95 1.50
C LEU A 353 -25.87 6.10 0.18
N VAL A 354 -25.72 5.17 -0.75
CA VAL A 354 -26.48 5.13 -1.99
C VAL A 354 -27.94 4.80 -1.69
N ASP A 355 -28.22 3.80 -0.87
CA ASP A 355 -29.57 3.40 -0.47
C ASP A 355 -30.30 4.52 0.28
N GLU A 356 -29.59 5.31 1.07
CA GLU A 356 -30.10 6.49 1.78
C GLU A 356 -30.20 7.73 0.88
N GLN A 357 -29.86 7.63 -0.39
CA GLN A 357 -29.87 8.73 -1.37
C GLN A 357 -28.93 9.90 -1.01
N MET A 358 -27.95 9.64 -0.17
CA MET A 358 -26.93 10.62 0.21
C MET A 358 -25.84 10.75 -0.85
N ARG A 359 -25.54 9.64 -1.55
CA ARG A 359 -24.59 9.58 -2.66
C ARG A 359 -25.17 8.78 -3.82
N ASN A 360 -24.66 9.04 -5.03
CA ASN A 360 -24.96 8.20 -6.19
C ASN A 360 -23.92 7.07 -6.35
N GLU A 361 -24.14 6.19 -7.32
CA GLU A 361 -23.26 5.06 -7.58
C GLU A 361 -21.83 5.50 -7.93
N GLU A 362 -21.68 6.54 -8.74
CA GLU A 362 -20.34 7.07 -9.11
C GLU A 362 -19.58 7.58 -7.90
N GLU A 363 -20.24 8.33 -7.05
CA GLU A 363 -19.66 8.86 -5.82
C GLU A 363 -19.27 7.73 -4.85
N ALA A 364 -20.09 6.70 -4.75
CA ALA A 364 -19.83 5.54 -3.90
C ALA A 364 -18.57 4.78 -4.37
N VAL A 365 -18.46 4.57 -5.67
CA VAL A 365 -17.26 3.94 -6.27
C VAL A 365 -16.02 4.78 -5.98
N ALA A 366 -16.12 6.10 -6.10
CA ALA A 366 -15.00 7.02 -5.86
C ALA A 366 -14.55 7.08 -4.40
N MET A 367 -15.41 6.73 -3.44
CA MET A 367 -15.09 6.75 -2.00
C MET A 367 -14.13 5.66 -1.56
N ILE A 368 -14.06 4.57 -2.28
CA ILE A 368 -13.35 3.36 -1.83
C ILE A 368 -11.90 3.41 -2.31
N ASP A 369 -10.95 3.21 -1.39
CA ASP A 369 -9.55 3.01 -1.77
C ASP A 369 -9.42 1.61 -2.38
N PRO A 370 -9.02 1.49 -3.66
CA PRO A 370 -8.90 0.18 -4.31
C PRO A 370 -7.98 -0.80 -3.57
N ARG A 371 -6.94 -0.29 -2.89
CA ARG A 371 -6.01 -1.12 -2.12
C ARG A 371 -6.68 -1.83 -0.95
N ASN A 372 -7.78 -1.28 -0.42
CA ASN A 372 -8.54 -1.91 0.66
C ASN A 372 -9.20 -3.23 0.25
N LEU A 373 -9.40 -3.45 -1.05
CA LEU A 373 -9.97 -4.70 -1.55
C LEU A 373 -9.07 -5.91 -1.31
N ASP A 374 -7.74 -5.71 -1.23
CA ASP A 374 -6.80 -6.78 -0.93
C ASP A 374 -7.15 -7.51 0.37
N THR A 375 -7.51 -6.76 1.40
CA THR A 375 -7.82 -7.35 2.72
C THR A 375 -9.07 -8.24 2.70
N LEU A 376 -9.97 -8.02 1.75
CA LEU A 376 -11.19 -8.81 1.59
C LEU A 376 -10.97 -10.12 0.83
N LEU A 377 -9.90 -10.21 0.09
CA LEU A 377 -9.59 -11.33 -0.80
C LEU A 377 -8.63 -12.35 -0.16
N HIS A 378 -8.05 -12.01 0.99
CA HIS A 378 -7.02 -12.83 1.65
C HIS A 378 -7.35 -13.06 3.13
N PRO A 379 -6.86 -14.18 3.73
CA PRO A 379 -7.00 -14.41 5.16
C PRO A 379 -6.37 -13.28 5.98
N GLN A 380 -6.92 -13.03 7.16
CA GLN A 380 -6.43 -12.03 8.11
C GLN A 380 -6.17 -12.69 9.47
N PHE A 381 -5.33 -12.07 10.29
CA PHE A 381 -5.17 -12.49 11.68
C PHE A 381 -6.38 -12.10 12.51
N ASP A 382 -6.68 -12.90 13.54
CA ASP A 382 -7.62 -12.51 14.58
C ASP A 382 -7.13 -11.21 15.23
N ALA A 383 -7.98 -10.18 15.23
CA ALA A 383 -7.60 -8.82 15.64
C ALA A 383 -7.10 -8.75 17.09
N ALA A 384 -7.75 -9.47 18.01
CA ALA A 384 -7.37 -9.49 19.43
C ALA A 384 -6.00 -10.17 19.63
N ALA A 385 -5.78 -11.29 18.96
CA ALA A 385 -4.51 -12.03 19.03
C ALA A 385 -3.36 -11.23 18.40
N LEU A 386 -3.60 -10.54 17.29
CA LEU A 386 -2.60 -9.71 16.63
C LEU A 386 -2.18 -8.52 17.50
N LYS A 387 -3.14 -7.90 18.19
CA LYS A 387 -2.89 -6.75 19.07
C LYS A 387 -1.97 -7.11 20.24
N ALA A 388 -2.06 -8.34 20.72
CA ALA A 388 -1.24 -8.84 21.83
C ALA A 388 0.15 -9.33 21.36
N ALA A 389 0.39 -9.46 20.06
CA ALA A 389 1.61 -10.00 19.51
C ALA A 389 2.65 -8.91 19.22
N VAL A 390 3.92 -9.26 19.44
CA VAL A 390 5.07 -8.39 19.15
C VAL A 390 5.85 -9.00 17.98
N PRO A 391 6.14 -8.23 16.89
CA PRO A 391 6.93 -8.76 15.77
C PRO A 391 8.33 -9.20 16.20
N ALA A 392 8.75 -10.37 15.76
CA ALA A 392 10.13 -10.86 15.90
C ALA A 392 11.04 -10.28 14.80
N GLY A 393 10.47 -9.87 13.67
CA GLY A 393 11.19 -9.26 12.57
C GLY A 393 10.24 -8.56 11.62
N LYS A 394 10.81 -7.78 10.72
CA LYS A 394 10.06 -7.09 9.67
C LYS A 394 10.86 -7.13 8.38
N ALA A 395 10.18 -7.42 7.29
CA ALA A 395 10.75 -7.38 5.95
C ALA A 395 9.70 -6.83 4.98
N LEU A 396 9.80 -7.13 3.70
CA LEU A 396 8.90 -6.61 2.70
C LEU A 396 7.60 -7.44 2.65
N GLY A 397 6.46 -6.79 2.82
CA GLY A 397 5.16 -7.39 2.56
C GLY A 397 4.97 -7.58 1.06
N ALA A 398 5.36 -8.73 0.53
CA ALA A 398 5.43 -8.97 -0.90
C ALA A 398 4.11 -9.48 -1.50
N SER A 399 3.32 -10.20 -0.72
CA SER A 399 1.98 -10.64 -1.12
C SER A 399 1.09 -10.63 0.12
N PRO A 400 -0.11 -10.01 0.04
CA PRO A 400 -0.93 -9.77 1.22
C PRO A 400 -1.53 -11.02 1.82
N GLY A 401 -2.03 -10.88 3.04
CA GLY A 401 -2.68 -11.93 3.80
C GLY A 401 -1.92 -12.33 5.05
N ALA A 402 -2.56 -13.15 5.87
CA ALA A 402 -2.01 -13.70 7.09
C ALA A 402 -1.73 -15.19 6.92
N ALA A 403 -0.61 -15.66 7.43
CA ALA A 403 -0.26 -17.08 7.42
C ALA A 403 0.26 -17.52 8.77
N CYS A 404 -0.11 -18.72 9.17
CA CYS A 404 0.41 -19.39 10.36
C CYS A 404 0.64 -20.86 10.04
N GLY A 405 1.78 -21.36 10.41
CA GLY A 405 2.08 -22.77 10.17
C GLY A 405 3.45 -23.19 10.70
N LYS A 406 3.73 -24.47 10.51
CA LYS A 406 5.00 -25.07 10.87
C LYS A 406 6.04 -24.77 9.81
N ILE A 407 7.24 -24.45 10.24
CA ILE A 407 8.35 -24.11 9.33
C ILE A 407 8.81 -25.37 8.59
N VAL A 408 8.94 -25.24 7.27
CA VAL A 408 9.61 -26.21 6.39
C VAL A 408 10.59 -25.44 5.50
N PHE A 409 11.66 -26.12 5.08
CA PHE A 409 12.79 -25.49 4.37
C PHE A 409 12.89 -25.89 2.91
N THR A 410 12.13 -26.86 2.46
CA THR A 410 12.15 -27.33 1.06
C THR A 410 10.72 -27.38 0.49
N ALA A 411 10.62 -27.20 -0.82
CA ALA A 411 9.34 -27.34 -1.53
C ALA A 411 8.76 -28.75 -1.38
N GLU A 412 9.63 -29.76 -1.39
CA GLU A 412 9.21 -31.17 -1.21
C GLU A 412 8.62 -31.38 0.19
N ASP A 413 9.25 -30.87 1.23
CA ASP A 413 8.72 -30.96 2.60
C ASP A 413 7.39 -30.22 2.73
N ALA A 414 7.26 -29.04 2.13
CA ALA A 414 6.00 -28.30 2.13
C ALA A 414 4.86 -29.13 1.53
N LYS A 415 5.11 -29.75 0.39
CA LYS A 415 4.15 -30.60 -0.30
C LYS A 415 3.79 -31.85 0.53
N ASN A 416 4.79 -32.51 1.09
CA ASN A 416 4.59 -33.72 1.87
C ASN A 416 3.86 -33.47 3.19
N TRP A 417 4.23 -32.41 3.90
CA TRP A 417 3.59 -32.06 5.17
C TRP A 417 2.14 -31.58 4.95
N ALA A 418 1.90 -30.81 3.91
CA ALA A 418 0.54 -30.38 3.54
C ALA A 418 -0.35 -31.56 3.18
N ALA A 419 0.19 -32.57 2.49
CA ALA A 419 -0.52 -33.79 2.14
C ALA A 419 -0.96 -34.60 3.39
N ARG A 420 -0.24 -34.46 4.51
CA ARG A 420 -0.59 -35.06 5.80
C ARG A 420 -1.61 -34.22 6.60
N GLY A 421 -2.08 -33.09 6.04
CA GLY A 421 -3.02 -32.18 6.67
C GLY A 421 -2.39 -31.12 7.57
N GLU A 422 -1.08 -30.98 7.56
CA GLU A 422 -0.38 -29.95 8.35
C GLU A 422 -0.32 -28.62 7.58
N LYS A 423 -0.50 -27.52 8.31
CA LYS A 423 -0.31 -26.18 7.78
C LYS A 423 1.16 -25.82 7.90
N VAL A 424 1.78 -25.39 6.80
CA VAL A 424 3.21 -25.12 6.74
C VAL A 424 3.51 -23.71 6.21
N VAL A 425 4.64 -23.17 6.67
CA VAL A 425 5.25 -21.94 6.17
C VAL A 425 6.58 -22.31 5.54
N LEU A 426 6.73 -22.03 4.25
CA LEU A 426 7.96 -22.33 3.53
C LEU A 426 8.97 -21.20 3.72
N VAL A 427 10.12 -21.52 4.29
CA VAL A 427 11.21 -20.57 4.54
C VAL A 427 12.41 -20.95 3.67
N ARG A 428 12.79 -20.05 2.78
CA ARG A 428 13.90 -20.26 1.84
C ARG A 428 14.85 -19.07 1.83
N LEU A 429 16.08 -19.32 1.42
CA LEU A 429 17.02 -18.23 1.12
C LEU A 429 16.45 -17.38 -0.03
N GLU A 430 16.02 -18.04 -1.09
CA GLU A 430 15.26 -17.51 -2.21
C GLU A 430 14.50 -18.65 -2.88
N THR A 431 13.43 -18.36 -3.61
CA THR A 431 12.71 -19.39 -4.35
C THR A 431 13.11 -19.37 -5.82
N SER A 432 12.94 -20.52 -6.46
CA SER A 432 13.12 -20.71 -7.88
C SER A 432 11.86 -21.34 -8.49
N PRO A 433 11.73 -21.39 -9.83
CA PRO A 433 10.57 -22.01 -10.45
C PRO A 433 10.32 -23.47 -10.03
N GLU A 434 11.36 -24.18 -9.60
CA GLU A 434 11.25 -25.56 -9.10
C GLU A 434 10.46 -25.64 -7.77
N ASP A 435 10.34 -24.54 -7.03
CA ASP A 435 9.66 -24.49 -5.75
C ASP A 435 8.14 -24.28 -5.86
N ILE A 436 7.59 -24.11 -7.04
CA ILE A 436 6.17 -23.74 -7.25
C ILE A 436 5.18 -24.69 -6.55
N GLU A 437 5.38 -25.99 -6.64
CA GLU A 437 4.45 -26.95 -6.00
C GLU A 437 4.47 -26.83 -4.48
N GLY A 438 5.64 -26.61 -3.90
CA GLY A 438 5.78 -26.38 -2.47
C GLY A 438 5.20 -25.03 -2.03
N MET A 439 5.35 -24.02 -2.86
CA MET A 439 4.77 -22.70 -2.62
C MET A 439 3.23 -22.77 -2.63
N LYS A 440 2.64 -23.53 -3.53
CA LYS A 440 1.18 -23.76 -3.58
C LYS A 440 0.67 -24.47 -2.34
N ALA A 441 1.42 -25.40 -1.80
CA ALA A 441 1.05 -26.19 -0.63
C ALA A 441 1.18 -25.41 0.68
N ALA A 442 2.03 -24.39 0.73
CA ALA A 442 2.30 -23.61 1.93
C ALA A 442 1.19 -22.58 2.20
N GLN A 443 0.97 -22.28 3.47
CA GLN A 443 0.09 -21.19 3.91
C GLN A 443 0.74 -19.82 3.65
N GLY A 444 2.05 -19.75 3.77
CA GLY A 444 2.84 -18.54 3.56
C GLY A 444 4.28 -18.86 3.19
N ILE A 445 4.94 -17.86 2.63
CA ILE A 445 6.31 -17.96 2.12
C ILE A 445 7.14 -16.84 2.75
N LEU A 446 8.31 -17.21 3.27
CA LEU A 446 9.29 -16.28 3.82
C LEU A 446 10.62 -16.48 3.11
N THR A 447 11.19 -15.41 2.56
CA THR A 447 12.52 -15.48 1.95
C THR A 447 13.49 -14.50 2.61
N VAL A 448 14.75 -14.87 2.63
CA VAL A 448 15.85 -14.03 3.15
C VAL A 448 16.23 -12.97 2.12
N ARG A 449 16.22 -13.33 0.85
CA ARG A 449 16.55 -12.48 -0.30
C ARG A 449 15.35 -12.22 -1.19
N GLY A 450 15.38 -11.13 -1.91
CA GLY A 450 14.38 -10.78 -2.91
C GLY A 450 13.57 -9.55 -2.55
N GLY A 451 13.09 -8.86 -3.58
CA GLY A 451 12.23 -7.69 -3.48
C GLY A 451 10.82 -7.97 -4.02
N MET A 452 10.07 -6.92 -4.30
CA MET A 452 8.70 -7.00 -4.83
C MET A 452 8.59 -7.72 -6.16
N THR A 453 9.65 -7.77 -6.91
CA THR A 453 9.70 -8.36 -8.25
C THR A 453 10.47 -9.68 -8.28
N SER A 454 10.88 -10.20 -7.11
CA SER A 454 11.51 -11.51 -7.01
C SER A 454 10.54 -12.62 -7.42
N HIS A 455 11.08 -13.78 -7.76
CA HIS A 455 10.28 -14.96 -8.11
C HIS A 455 9.26 -15.28 -7.01
N ALA A 456 9.68 -15.30 -5.74
CA ALA A 456 8.79 -15.59 -4.62
C ALA A 456 7.62 -14.61 -4.55
N ALA A 457 7.91 -13.31 -4.65
CA ALA A 457 6.89 -12.26 -4.59
C ALA A 457 5.88 -12.36 -5.75
N VAL A 458 6.36 -12.50 -6.96
CA VAL A 458 5.51 -12.56 -8.17
C VAL A 458 4.61 -13.80 -8.15
N VAL A 459 5.18 -14.96 -7.87
CA VAL A 459 4.43 -16.22 -7.84
C VAL A 459 3.42 -16.23 -6.69
N ALA A 460 3.82 -15.78 -5.52
CA ALA A 460 2.92 -15.72 -4.36
C ALA A 460 1.71 -14.80 -4.63
N ARG A 461 1.92 -13.64 -5.24
CA ARG A 461 0.81 -12.75 -5.63
C ARG A 461 -0.12 -13.41 -6.65
N GLY A 462 0.41 -14.12 -7.61
CA GLY A 462 -0.38 -14.86 -8.58
C GLY A 462 -1.25 -15.94 -7.94
N MET A 463 -0.73 -16.62 -6.92
CA MET A 463 -1.43 -17.68 -6.18
C MET A 463 -2.38 -17.13 -5.11
N GLY A 464 -2.27 -15.86 -4.74
CA GLY A 464 -2.97 -15.30 -3.58
C GLY A 464 -2.43 -15.80 -2.24
N THR A 465 -1.17 -16.21 -2.19
CA THR A 465 -0.50 -16.74 -0.99
C THR A 465 0.27 -15.63 -0.28
N CYS A 466 0.15 -15.57 1.04
CA CYS A 466 0.93 -14.64 1.88
C CYS A 466 2.44 -14.82 1.63
N CYS A 467 3.14 -13.71 1.43
CA CYS A 467 4.59 -13.73 1.24
C CYS A 467 5.25 -12.53 1.92
N VAL A 468 6.28 -12.83 2.70
CA VAL A 468 7.20 -11.84 3.26
C VAL A 468 8.57 -12.13 2.65
N SER A 469 9.17 -11.18 1.96
CA SER A 469 10.44 -11.40 1.28
C SER A 469 11.52 -10.41 1.70
N GLY A 470 12.77 -10.79 1.46
CA GLY A 470 13.91 -9.93 1.73
C GLY A 470 14.22 -9.71 3.21
N CYS A 471 13.96 -10.69 4.07
CA CYS A 471 14.31 -10.59 5.48
C CYS A 471 15.81 -10.81 5.70
N GLY A 472 16.60 -9.75 5.50
CA GLY A 472 18.06 -9.79 5.64
C GLY A 472 18.57 -10.02 7.08
N ASP A 473 17.71 -9.88 8.09
CA ASP A 473 18.04 -10.13 9.49
C ASP A 473 18.09 -11.63 9.82
N ILE A 474 17.58 -12.48 8.94
CA ILE A 474 17.64 -13.92 9.08
C ILE A 474 19.02 -14.43 8.71
N VAL A 475 19.61 -15.23 9.60
CA VAL A 475 20.82 -16.00 9.31
C VAL A 475 20.36 -17.43 9.01
N MET A 476 20.40 -17.81 7.72
CA MET A 476 19.88 -19.08 7.22
C MET A 476 20.94 -20.17 7.18
N ASP A 477 20.55 -21.39 7.63
CA ASP A 477 21.28 -22.64 7.45
C ASP A 477 20.32 -23.67 6.85
N GLU A 478 20.19 -23.66 5.53
CA GLU A 478 19.26 -24.57 4.82
C GLU A 478 19.63 -26.04 4.96
N GLU A 479 20.93 -26.37 5.02
CA GLU A 479 21.39 -27.75 5.15
C GLU A 479 20.92 -28.38 6.46
N ASN A 480 21.02 -27.65 7.56
CA ASN A 480 20.63 -28.14 8.89
C ASN A 480 19.18 -27.79 9.23
N LYS A 481 18.43 -27.22 8.26
CA LYS A 481 17.02 -26.86 8.40
C LYS A 481 16.76 -26.02 9.65
N LYS A 482 17.48 -24.91 9.76
CA LYS A 482 17.33 -23.93 10.85
C LYS A 482 17.71 -22.52 10.40
N PHE A 483 17.22 -21.53 11.13
CA PHE A 483 17.63 -20.13 10.97
C PHE A 483 17.53 -19.40 12.30
N THR A 484 18.27 -18.28 12.38
CA THR A 484 18.24 -17.39 13.54
C THR A 484 17.59 -16.06 13.15
N LEU A 485 16.66 -15.59 13.98
CA LEU A 485 16.00 -14.29 13.84
C LEU A 485 15.79 -13.69 15.22
N ALA A 486 16.19 -12.43 15.41
CA ALA A 486 16.07 -11.70 16.69
C ALA A 486 16.61 -12.48 17.89
N GLY A 487 17.74 -13.16 17.70
CA GLY A 487 18.42 -13.92 18.75
C GLY A 487 17.81 -15.28 19.08
N LYS A 488 16.75 -15.68 18.39
CA LYS A 488 16.11 -17.00 18.57
C LYS A 488 16.44 -17.90 17.39
N GLU A 489 16.73 -19.17 17.68
CA GLU A 489 16.94 -20.23 16.67
C GLU A 489 15.61 -20.92 16.37
N TYR A 490 15.25 -21.01 15.08
CA TYR A 490 14.04 -21.69 14.59
C TYR A 490 14.42 -22.94 13.83
N HIS A 491 13.69 -24.01 14.09
CA HIS A 491 13.89 -25.33 13.49
C HIS A 491 12.68 -25.76 12.68
N GLU A 492 12.86 -26.77 11.83
CA GLU A 492 11.76 -27.41 11.13
C GLU A 492 10.68 -27.89 12.11
N GLY A 493 9.43 -27.54 11.85
CA GLY A 493 8.30 -27.86 12.69
C GLY A 493 7.94 -26.83 13.76
N ASP A 494 8.79 -25.84 14.00
CA ASP A 494 8.44 -24.71 14.87
C ASP A 494 7.36 -23.87 14.19
N TYR A 495 6.49 -23.23 14.99
CA TYR A 495 5.45 -22.37 14.45
C TYR A 495 5.94 -20.96 14.16
N LEU A 496 5.50 -20.42 13.05
CA LEU A 496 5.80 -19.07 12.61
C LEU A 496 4.54 -18.45 12.00
N SER A 497 4.32 -17.16 12.22
CA SER A 497 3.22 -16.41 11.64
C SER A 497 3.75 -15.25 10.81
N LEU A 498 3.17 -15.05 9.63
CA LEU A 498 3.59 -14.01 8.67
C LEU A 498 2.42 -13.08 8.36
N ASP A 499 2.70 -11.79 8.35
CA ASP A 499 1.78 -10.79 7.84
C ASP A 499 2.30 -10.26 6.49
N GLY A 500 1.74 -10.76 5.41
CA GLY A 500 2.15 -10.40 4.06
C GLY A 500 1.77 -8.97 3.66
N SER A 501 0.87 -8.33 4.39
CA SER A 501 0.47 -6.94 4.14
C SER A 501 1.46 -5.94 4.76
N THR A 502 1.94 -6.21 5.96
CA THR A 502 2.87 -5.34 6.69
C THR A 502 4.33 -5.75 6.56
N GLY A 503 4.59 -7.03 6.28
CA GLY A 503 5.93 -7.61 6.30
C GLY A 503 6.38 -8.07 7.68
N ASN A 504 5.52 -8.04 8.67
CA ASN A 504 5.83 -8.47 10.04
C ASN A 504 5.93 -9.99 10.13
N ILE A 505 6.90 -10.45 10.92
CA ILE A 505 7.13 -11.86 11.21
C ILE A 505 6.94 -12.05 12.72
N TYR A 506 6.11 -13.01 13.11
CA TYR A 506 5.77 -13.28 14.50
C TYR A 506 6.22 -14.68 14.91
N ASP A 507 6.76 -14.80 16.12
CA ASP A 507 7.06 -16.08 16.75
C ASP A 507 5.78 -16.77 17.17
N GLY A 508 5.67 -18.06 16.89
CA GLY A 508 4.55 -18.89 17.32
C GLY A 508 3.29 -18.78 16.48
N GLN A 509 2.18 -19.15 17.06
CA GLN A 509 0.87 -19.21 16.41
C GLN A 509 0.04 -17.98 16.70
N ILE A 510 -0.42 -17.32 15.61
CA ILE A 510 -1.48 -16.31 15.69
C ILE A 510 -2.66 -16.86 14.87
N PRO A 511 -3.86 -17.00 15.46
CA PRO A 511 -5.02 -17.50 14.71
C PRO A 511 -5.35 -16.63 13.51
N THR A 512 -5.76 -17.27 12.41
CA THR A 512 -6.17 -16.59 11.19
C THR A 512 -7.68 -16.77 10.97
N VAL A 513 -8.27 -15.78 10.27
CA VAL A 513 -9.68 -15.79 9.87
C VAL A 513 -9.71 -15.76 8.34
N ASP A 514 -10.51 -16.65 7.75
CA ASP A 514 -10.65 -16.73 6.29
C ASP A 514 -11.27 -15.44 5.71
N ALA A 515 -10.93 -15.16 4.44
CA ALA A 515 -11.49 -14.04 3.72
C ALA A 515 -13.02 -14.19 3.58
N THR A 516 -13.76 -13.13 3.98
CA THR A 516 -15.22 -13.09 3.85
C THR A 516 -15.58 -11.99 2.87
N ILE A 517 -16.19 -12.37 1.74
CA ILE A 517 -16.68 -11.42 0.74
C ILE A 517 -18.18 -11.24 0.96
N ALA A 518 -18.59 -10.03 1.36
CA ALA A 518 -20.00 -9.68 1.56
C ALA A 518 -20.68 -9.32 0.24
N GLY A 519 -22.02 -9.26 0.24
CA GLY A 519 -22.83 -8.89 -0.93
C GLY A 519 -22.56 -7.48 -1.45
N GLU A 520 -22.11 -6.57 -0.59
CA GLU A 520 -21.72 -5.21 -0.95
C GLU A 520 -20.53 -5.18 -1.92
N PHE A 521 -19.62 -6.14 -1.83
CA PHE A 521 -18.53 -6.28 -2.78
C PHE A 521 -19.06 -6.43 -4.22
N GLY A 522 -20.04 -7.31 -4.43
CA GLY A 522 -20.67 -7.51 -5.73
C GLY A 522 -21.37 -6.25 -6.26
N ARG A 523 -22.05 -5.52 -5.40
CA ARG A 523 -22.69 -4.24 -5.77
C ARG A 523 -21.69 -3.21 -6.23
N ILE A 524 -20.63 -2.99 -5.47
CA ILE A 524 -19.57 -2.02 -5.79
C ILE A 524 -18.87 -2.40 -7.09
N MET A 525 -18.53 -3.67 -7.27
CA MET A 525 -17.87 -4.13 -8.47
C MET A 525 -18.76 -4.05 -9.71
N GLY A 526 -20.06 -4.29 -9.54
CA GLY A 526 -21.05 -4.07 -10.59
C GLY A 526 -21.11 -2.61 -11.05
N TRP A 527 -21.10 -1.69 -10.11
CA TRP A 527 -21.03 -0.26 -10.41
C TRP A 527 -19.70 0.12 -11.08
N ALA A 528 -18.59 -0.42 -10.59
CA ALA A 528 -17.28 -0.19 -11.19
C ALA A 528 -17.27 -0.63 -12.67
N ASP A 529 -17.79 -1.80 -12.98
CA ASP A 529 -17.86 -2.30 -14.35
C ASP A 529 -18.74 -1.41 -15.26
N LYS A 530 -19.76 -0.81 -14.70
CA LYS A 530 -20.67 0.09 -15.43
C LYS A 530 -19.95 1.37 -15.89
N TYR A 531 -19.02 1.89 -15.10
CA TYR A 531 -18.42 3.21 -15.34
C TYR A 531 -17.01 3.14 -15.95
N ARG A 532 -16.26 2.04 -15.78
CA ARG A 532 -14.92 1.92 -16.34
C ARG A 532 -14.93 1.82 -17.87
N LYS A 533 -13.89 2.38 -18.48
CA LYS A 533 -13.61 2.24 -19.91
C LYS A 533 -12.56 1.16 -20.19
N LEU A 534 -11.51 1.13 -19.37
CA LEU A 534 -10.46 0.12 -19.46
C LEU A 534 -11.06 -1.27 -19.23
N LYS A 535 -10.70 -2.21 -20.09
CA LYS A 535 -10.91 -3.62 -19.81
C LYS A 535 -9.84 -4.10 -18.85
N VAL A 536 -10.17 -5.12 -18.07
CA VAL A 536 -9.23 -5.71 -17.11
C VAL A 536 -9.04 -7.18 -17.45
N ARG A 537 -7.81 -7.51 -17.80
CA ARG A 537 -7.34 -8.86 -18.06
C ARG A 537 -6.47 -9.35 -16.92
N THR A 538 -6.07 -10.59 -16.96
CA THR A 538 -5.21 -11.18 -15.94
C THR A 538 -3.93 -11.74 -16.55
N ASN A 539 -2.87 -11.77 -15.72
CA ASN A 539 -1.65 -12.52 -15.98
C ASN A 539 -1.85 -13.92 -15.38
N ALA A 540 -2.02 -14.93 -16.20
CA ALA A 540 -2.28 -16.28 -15.71
C ALA A 540 -1.62 -17.31 -16.63
N ASP A 541 -0.95 -18.27 -16.01
CA ASP A 541 -0.17 -19.29 -16.69
C ASP A 541 -0.80 -20.69 -16.53
N THR A 542 -1.75 -20.84 -15.61
CA THR A 542 -2.43 -22.10 -15.30
C THR A 542 -3.94 -21.97 -15.44
N PRO A 543 -4.66 -23.06 -15.75
CA PRO A 543 -6.12 -23.05 -15.78
C PRO A 543 -6.77 -22.64 -14.47
N ALA A 544 -6.18 -23.03 -13.33
CA ALA A 544 -6.67 -22.66 -11.99
C ALA A 544 -6.60 -21.15 -11.76
N ASP A 545 -5.48 -20.52 -12.10
CA ASP A 545 -5.31 -19.06 -11.99
C ASP A 545 -6.26 -18.33 -12.92
N ALA A 546 -6.41 -18.80 -14.15
CA ALA A 546 -7.33 -18.22 -15.13
C ALA A 546 -8.78 -18.28 -14.64
N LYS A 547 -9.20 -19.41 -14.10
CA LYS A 547 -10.53 -19.60 -13.52
C LYS A 547 -10.77 -18.65 -12.33
N LYS A 548 -9.80 -18.58 -11.43
CA LYS A 548 -9.89 -17.69 -10.27
C LYS A 548 -9.99 -16.22 -10.69
N ALA A 549 -9.17 -15.80 -11.62
CA ALA A 549 -9.21 -14.44 -12.14
C ALA A 549 -10.54 -14.12 -12.81
N ARG A 550 -11.10 -15.06 -13.54
CA ARG A 550 -12.40 -14.89 -14.18
C ARG A 550 -13.53 -14.77 -13.14
N GLU A 551 -13.50 -15.56 -12.09
CA GLU A 551 -14.43 -15.44 -10.97
C GLU A 551 -14.34 -14.04 -10.34
N LEU A 552 -13.16 -13.44 -10.30
CA LEU A 552 -12.92 -12.08 -9.80
C LEU A 552 -13.21 -10.98 -10.84
N GLY A 553 -13.63 -11.36 -12.05
CA GLY A 553 -14.10 -10.42 -13.06
C GLY A 553 -13.12 -10.12 -14.20
N ALA A 554 -12.08 -10.92 -14.38
CA ALA A 554 -11.18 -10.76 -15.53
C ALA A 554 -11.88 -11.05 -16.86
N GLU A 555 -11.60 -10.20 -17.84
CA GLU A 555 -12.23 -10.25 -19.17
C GLU A 555 -11.37 -10.95 -20.23
N GLY A 556 -10.25 -11.52 -19.81
CA GLY A 556 -9.32 -12.22 -20.68
C GLY A 556 -7.99 -12.44 -19.97
N ILE A 557 -7.05 -13.07 -20.68
CA ILE A 557 -5.66 -13.17 -20.27
C ILE A 557 -4.85 -12.18 -21.10
N GLY A 558 -4.19 -11.23 -20.43
CA GLY A 558 -3.30 -10.27 -21.07
C GLY A 558 -1.86 -10.76 -21.17
N LEU A 559 -1.50 -11.74 -20.35
CA LEU A 559 -0.18 -12.37 -20.36
C LEU A 559 -0.28 -13.82 -19.89
N CYS A 560 0.05 -14.74 -20.79
CA CYS A 560 0.36 -16.12 -20.45
C CYS A 560 1.85 -16.34 -20.75
N ARG A 561 2.63 -16.64 -19.73
CA ARG A 561 4.07 -16.88 -19.82
C ARG A 561 4.31 -18.37 -20.05
N THR A 562 4.68 -18.74 -21.26
CA THR A 562 4.79 -20.15 -21.66
C THR A 562 5.88 -20.92 -20.92
N GLU A 563 6.93 -20.24 -20.47
CA GLU A 563 8.01 -20.84 -19.67
C GLU A 563 7.53 -21.42 -18.35
N HIS A 564 6.52 -20.85 -17.72
CA HIS A 564 5.99 -21.33 -16.44
C HIS A 564 5.26 -22.68 -16.53
N MET A 565 4.94 -23.12 -17.73
CA MET A 565 4.26 -24.39 -17.99
C MET A 565 5.18 -25.61 -17.85
N PHE A 566 6.50 -25.41 -17.80
CA PHE A 566 7.47 -26.50 -17.85
C PHE A 566 7.93 -27.05 -16.51
N PHE A 567 7.52 -26.41 -15.42
CA PHE A 567 8.04 -26.72 -14.07
C PHE A 567 7.24 -27.79 -13.31
N GLU A 568 6.12 -28.22 -13.82
CA GLU A 568 5.30 -29.26 -13.16
C GLU A 568 5.67 -30.66 -13.65
N GLY A 569 5.93 -31.58 -12.70
CA GLY A 569 6.16 -32.99 -13.00
C GLY A 569 7.38 -33.23 -13.90
N ASP A 570 7.21 -34.10 -14.88
CA ASP A 570 8.28 -34.53 -15.81
C ASP A 570 8.49 -33.59 -16.99
N ARG A 571 7.75 -32.51 -17.07
CA ARG A 571 7.77 -31.58 -18.21
C ARG A 571 9.13 -30.92 -18.42
N ILE A 572 9.83 -30.64 -17.35
CA ILE A 572 11.14 -30.00 -17.38
C ILE A 572 12.21 -30.84 -18.10
N ASP A 573 12.07 -32.15 -18.06
CA ASP A 573 13.04 -33.07 -18.65
C ASP A 573 13.13 -32.90 -20.19
N ALA A 574 11.98 -32.85 -20.87
CA ALA A 574 11.92 -32.62 -22.30
C ALA A 574 12.44 -31.23 -22.69
N PHE A 575 12.15 -30.24 -21.85
CA PHE A 575 12.61 -28.87 -22.05
C PHE A 575 14.13 -28.77 -21.91
N ARG A 576 14.71 -29.43 -20.94
CA ARG A 576 16.18 -29.54 -20.76
C ARG A 576 16.84 -30.26 -21.91
N GLU A 577 16.23 -31.31 -22.45
CA GLU A 577 16.70 -31.97 -23.66
C GLU A 577 16.75 -31.00 -24.85
N MET A 578 15.74 -30.18 -25.02
CA MET A 578 15.68 -29.17 -26.06
C MET A 578 16.83 -28.16 -25.91
N ILE A 579 17.05 -27.65 -24.69
CA ILE A 579 18.09 -26.66 -24.40
C ILE A 579 19.48 -27.20 -24.68
N CYS A 580 19.75 -28.45 -24.31
CA CYS A 580 21.05 -29.10 -24.48
C CYS A 580 21.25 -29.82 -25.83
N SER A 581 20.39 -29.56 -26.79
CA SER A 581 20.52 -30.13 -28.15
C SER A 581 21.64 -29.46 -28.95
N ASP A 582 22.40 -30.24 -29.68
CA ASP A 582 23.49 -29.77 -30.53
C ASP A 582 23.06 -29.57 -31.97
N THR A 583 22.03 -30.25 -32.43
CA THR A 583 21.54 -30.19 -33.81
C THR A 583 20.09 -29.79 -33.88
N VAL A 584 19.65 -29.31 -35.04
CA VAL A 584 18.24 -28.97 -35.32
C VAL A 584 17.35 -30.20 -35.14
N GLU A 585 17.80 -31.35 -35.67
CA GLU A 585 17.05 -32.61 -35.60
C GLU A 585 16.85 -33.06 -34.15
N GLU A 586 17.87 -32.97 -33.34
CA GLU A 586 17.84 -33.31 -31.93
C GLU A 586 16.88 -32.36 -31.16
N ARG A 587 16.93 -31.06 -31.49
CA ARG A 587 16.06 -30.05 -30.91
C ARG A 587 14.60 -30.28 -31.31
N GLU A 588 14.34 -30.56 -32.58
CA GLU A 588 12.98 -30.85 -33.05
C GLU A 588 12.41 -32.11 -32.41
N ALA A 589 13.24 -33.12 -32.16
CA ALA A 589 12.80 -34.33 -31.45
C ALA A 589 12.35 -34.02 -29.99
N ALA A 590 13.11 -33.18 -29.30
CA ALA A 590 12.73 -32.72 -27.94
C ALA A 590 11.47 -31.87 -27.98
N LEU A 591 11.36 -30.95 -28.93
CA LEU A 591 10.18 -30.09 -29.10
C LEU A 591 8.91 -30.91 -29.46
N ALA A 592 9.04 -32.02 -30.16
CA ALA A 592 7.94 -32.94 -30.46
C ALA A 592 7.35 -33.56 -29.16
N LYS A 593 8.17 -33.73 -28.13
CA LYS A 593 7.71 -34.20 -26.80
C LYS A 593 6.98 -33.10 -26.04
N ILE A 594 7.39 -31.85 -26.22
CA ILE A 594 6.82 -30.68 -25.54
C ILE A 594 5.47 -30.26 -26.13
N LEU A 595 5.33 -30.36 -27.44
CA LEU A 595 4.15 -29.88 -28.19
C LEU A 595 2.81 -30.37 -27.62
N PRO A 596 2.60 -31.67 -27.36
CA PRO A 596 1.31 -32.13 -26.81
C PRO A 596 0.99 -31.59 -25.42
N VAL A 597 2.02 -31.39 -24.63
CA VAL A 597 1.89 -30.87 -23.25
C VAL A 597 1.44 -29.40 -23.28
N GLN A 598 2.10 -28.57 -24.05
CA GLN A 598 1.71 -27.15 -24.19
C GLN A 598 0.35 -27.01 -24.87
N GLN A 599 0.09 -27.80 -25.89
CA GLN A 599 -1.23 -27.80 -26.56
C GLN A 599 -2.35 -28.09 -25.55
N GLY A 600 -2.17 -29.09 -24.69
CA GLY A 600 -3.13 -29.43 -23.65
C GLY A 600 -3.34 -28.32 -22.63
N ASP A 601 -2.26 -27.67 -22.25
CA ASP A 601 -2.34 -26.51 -21.33
C ASP A 601 -3.11 -25.34 -21.94
N PHE A 602 -2.84 -25.01 -23.19
CA PHE A 602 -3.54 -23.94 -23.92
C PHE A 602 -5.02 -24.28 -24.12
N GLU A 603 -5.35 -25.54 -24.41
CA GLU A 603 -6.76 -25.98 -24.53
C GLU A 603 -7.51 -25.71 -23.22
N LYS A 604 -6.92 -26.03 -22.08
CA LYS A 604 -7.51 -25.79 -20.76
C LYS A 604 -7.66 -24.29 -20.46
N LEU A 605 -6.70 -23.47 -20.87
CA LEU A 605 -6.81 -22.02 -20.74
C LEU A 605 -7.94 -21.45 -21.60
N TYR A 606 -8.05 -21.84 -22.84
CA TYR A 606 -9.15 -21.40 -23.71
C TYR A 606 -10.51 -21.81 -23.15
N GLU A 607 -10.62 -23.00 -22.61
CA GLU A 607 -11.87 -23.47 -21.99
C GLU A 607 -12.19 -22.67 -20.72
N ALA A 608 -11.19 -22.39 -19.89
CA ALA A 608 -11.39 -21.59 -18.67
C ALA A 608 -11.86 -20.17 -18.97
N LEU A 609 -11.46 -19.59 -20.08
CA LEU A 609 -11.82 -18.23 -20.50
C LEU A 609 -13.11 -18.16 -21.35
N GLU A 610 -13.66 -19.29 -21.75
CA GLU A 610 -14.94 -19.40 -22.47
C GLU A 610 -15.10 -18.44 -23.66
N GLY A 611 -14.06 -18.29 -24.46
CA GLY A 611 -14.06 -17.44 -25.64
C GLY A 611 -13.55 -16.02 -25.42
N ASN A 612 -13.23 -15.64 -24.19
CA ASN A 612 -12.57 -14.36 -23.93
C ASN A 612 -11.11 -14.37 -24.47
N PRO A 613 -10.55 -13.18 -24.76
CA PRO A 613 -9.20 -13.11 -25.33
C PRO A 613 -8.12 -13.73 -24.44
N VAL A 614 -7.18 -14.41 -25.07
CA VAL A 614 -5.99 -14.97 -24.41
C VAL A 614 -4.75 -14.56 -25.18
N THR A 615 -3.88 -13.77 -24.57
CA THR A 615 -2.58 -13.38 -25.13
C THR A 615 -1.52 -14.33 -24.62
N ILE A 616 -0.87 -15.03 -25.54
CA ILE A 616 0.17 -16.01 -25.23
C ILE A 616 1.52 -15.46 -25.68
N ARG A 617 2.40 -15.26 -24.71
CA ARG A 617 3.76 -14.81 -24.98
C ARG A 617 4.66 -16.01 -25.24
N PHE A 618 5.45 -15.94 -26.30
CA PHE A 618 6.45 -16.95 -26.59
C PHE A 618 7.57 -16.94 -25.54
N LEU A 619 8.35 -18.00 -25.52
CA LEU A 619 9.43 -18.22 -24.58
C LEU A 619 10.32 -16.98 -24.46
N ASP A 620 10.48 -16.47 -23.23
CA ASP A 620 11.16 -15.21 -22.94
C ASP A 620 12.51 -15.37 -22.21
N PRO A 621 12.60 -16.13 -21.10
CA PRO A 621 13.82 -16.15 -20.29
C PRO A 621 15.01 -16.81 -21.00
N PRO A 622 16.25 -16.46 -20.60
CA PRO A 622 17.43 -17.14 -21.09
C PRO A 622 17.42 -18.62 -20.77
N LEU A 623 17.96 -19.45 -21.68
CA LEU A 623 17.92 -20.91 -21.53
C LEU A 623 18.66 -21.43 -20.28
N HIS A 624 19.67 -20.70 -19.80
CA HIS A 624 20.42 -21.12 -18.61
C HIS A 624 19.57 -21.18 -17.33
N GLU A 625 18.43 -20.50 -17.29
CA GLU A 625 17.54 -20.54 -16.12
C GLU A 625 16.87 -21.91 -15.92
N PHE A 626 16.84 -22.72 -16.95
CA PHE A 626 16.15 -24.01 -16.94
C PHE A 626 17.09 -25.21 -16.83
N VAL A 627 18.39 -25.00 -16.94
CA VAL A 627 19.38 -26.07 -16.91
C VAL A 627 19.48 -26.70 -15.54
N PRO A 628 19.74 -28.02 -15.43
CA PRO A 628 19.89 -28.67 -14.15
C PRO A 628 21.16 -28.20 -13.41
N THR A 629 21.04 -28.06 -12.09
CA THR A 629 22.17 -27.69 -11.22
C THR A 629 22.66 -28.87 -10.39
N GLU A 630 21.78 -29.85 -10.15
CA GLU A 630 22.09 -31.03 -9.37
C GLU A 630 22.74 -32.14 -10.21
N GLU A 631 23.75 -32.79 -9.67
CA GLU A 631 24.48 -33.86 -10.37
C GLU A 631 23.58 -35.01 -10.84
N GLU A 632 22.57 -35.37 -10.04
CA GLU A 632 21.63 -36.44 -10.39
C GLU A 632 20.81 -36.08 -11.63
N ASP A 633 20.34 -34.83 -11.71
CA ASP A 633 19.57 -34.31 -12.86
C ASP A 633 20.44 -34.18 -14.11
N ILE A 634 21.70 -33.79 -13.96
CA ILE A 634 22.66 -33.71 -15.05
C ILE A 634 22.91 -35.10 -15.63
N LYS A 635 23.09 -36.10 -14.76
CA LYS A 635 23.28 -37.50 -15.18
C LYS A 635 22.07 -38.04 -15.89
N LYS A 636 20.86 -37.77 -15.40
CA LYS A 636 19.61 -38.17 -16.05
C LYS A 636 19.49 -37.57 -17.44
N LEU A 637 19.83 -36.31 -17.61
CA LEU A 637 19.82 -35.63 -18.90
C LEU A 637 20.88 -36.24 -19.86
N ALA A 638 22.09 -36.50 -19.36
CA ALA A 638 23.16 -37.13 -20.13
C ALA A 638 22.75 -38.52 -20.65
N ASP A 639 22.16 -39.34 -19.83
CA ASP A 639 21.66 -40.68 -20.21
C ASP A 639 20.56 -40.57 -21.25
N ALA A 640 19.62 -39.63 -21.11
CA ALA A 640 18.50 -39.45 -22.03
C ALA A 640 18.97 -39.00 -23.42
N GLN A 641 20.04 -38.23 -23.51
CA GLN A 641 20.61 -37.75 -24.78
C GLN A 641 21.77 -38.60 -25.34
N GLY A 642 22.19 -39.61 -24.59
CA GLY A 642 23.34 -40.41 -25.01
C GLY A 642 24.67 -39.65 -25.01
N LYS A 643 24.79 -38.65 -24.16
CA LYS A 643 25.98 -37.79 -23.99
C LYS A 643 26.67 -38.07 -22.66
N SER A 644 27.95 -37.71 -22.55
CA SER A 644 28.65 -37.79 -21.25
C SER A 644 28.22 -36.67 -20.32
N VAL A 645 28.34 -36.87 -19.00
CA VAL A 645 28.07 -35.84 -17.99
C VAL A 645 28.94 -34.59 -18.22
N GLU A 646 30.19 -34.79 -18.63
CA GLU A 646 31.12 -33.70 -18.92
C GLU A 646 30.65 -32.87 -20.11
N THR A 647 30.08 -33.50 -21.13
CA THR A 647 29.53 -32.82 -22.31
C THR A 647 28.32 -31.95 -21.89
N ILE A 648 27.42 -32.48 -21.07
CA ILE A 648 26.26 -31.73 -20.57
C ILE A 648 26.72 -30.56 -19.71
N LYS A 649 27.68 -30.75 -18.80
CA LYS A 649 28.24 -29.66 -17.99
C LYS A 649 28.87 -28.57 -18.86
N ALA A 650 29.56 -28.94 -19.92
CA ALA A 650 30.16 -27.99 -20.88
C ALA A 650 29.09 -27.16 -21.59
N ILE A 651 28.00 -27.79 -22.02
CA ILE A 651 26.85 -27.09 -22.62
C ILE A 651 26.22 -26.12 -21.63
N ILE A 652 25.97 -26.55 -20.40
CA ILE A 652 25.42 -25.70 -19.32
C ILE A 652 26.32 -24.49 -19.08
N ASP A 653 27.62 -24.70 -18.95
CA ASP A 653 28.57 -23.61 -18.74
C ASP A 653 28.61 -22.63 -19.91
N SER A 654 28.45 -23.13 -21.13
CA SER A 654 28.41 -22.29 -22.35
C SER A 654 27.16 -21.37 -22.39
N LEU A 655 26.10 -21.73 -21.72
CA LEU A 655 24.85 -20.97 -21.67
C LEU A 655 24.87 -19.86 -20.61
N HIS A 656 25.87 -19.89 -19.73
CA HIS A 656 25.98 -18.85 -18.69
C HIS A 656 26.26 -17.48 -19.30
N GLU A 657 25.50 -16.48 -18.91
CA GLU A 657 25.66 -15.10 -19.40
C GLU A 657 25.99 -14.17 -18.26
N PHE A 658 26.84 -13.18 -18.52
CA PHE A 658 27.21 -12.16 -17.53
C PHE A 658 26.05 -11.21 -17.23
N ASN A 659 25.23 -10.93 -18.25
CA ASN A 659 24.06 -10.06 -18.12
C ASN A 659 22.85 -10.70 -18.83
N PRO A 660 22.22 -11.68 -18.16
CA PRO A 660 21.14 -12.46 -18.77
C PRO A 660 19.96 -11.62 -19.24
N MET A 661 19.63 -10.53 -18.53
CA MET A 661 18.50 -9.67 -18.87
C MET A 661 18.68 -8.94 -20.20
N MET A 662 19.92 -8.74 -20.65
CA MET A 662 20.28 -8.12 -21.93
C MET A 662 20.87 -9.11 -22.93
N GLY A 663 20.80 -10.41 -22.63
CA GLY A 663 21.45 -11.46 -23.39
C GLY A 663 20.54 -12.20 -24.37
N HIS A 664 20.80 -13.50 -24.49
CA HIS A 664 20.12 -14.39 -25.44
C HIS A 664 18.79 -14.88 -24.85
N ARG A 665 17.77 -14.07 -25.02
CA ARG A 665 16.42 -14.37 -24.56
C ARG A 665 15.36 -13.74 -25.48
N GLY A 666 14.09 -14.02 -25.21
CA GLY A 666 12.96 -13.44 -25.94
C GLY A 666 12.98 -13.79 -27.42
N CYS A 667 12.69 -12.83 -28.27
CA CYS A 667 12.68 -13.00 -29.72
C CYS A 667 14.05 -13.44 -30.29
N ARG A 668 15.13 -13.14 -29.57
CA ARG A 668 16.49 -13.58 -29.97
C ARG A 668 16.62 -15.09 -29.97
N LEU A 669 15.92 -15.79 -29.06
CA LEU A 669 15.83 -17.25 -29.06
C LEU A 669 15.07 -17.75 -30.30
N ALA A 670 13.99 -17.08 -30.68
CA ALA A 670 13.20 -17.43 -31.84
C ALA A 670 13.95 -17.18 -33.16
N VAL A 671 14.84 -16.21 -33.18
CA VAL A 671 15.73 -15.94 -34.33
C VAL A 671 16.81 -17.01 -34.43
N THR A 672 17.45 -17.35 -33.32
CA THR A 672 18.53 -18.34 -33.27
C THR A 672 17.99 -19.76 -33.46
N TYR A 673 16.84 -20.07 -32.86
CA TYR A 673 16.20 -21.40 -32.90
C TYR A 673 14.76 -21.29 -33.42
N PRO A 674 14.56 -21.08 -34.74
CA PRO A 674 13.20 -20.88 -35.30
C PRO A 674 12.23 -22.01 -35.02
N GLU A 675 12.71 -23.23 -34.84
CA GLU A 675 11.91 -24.41 -34.54
C GLU A 675 11.14 -24.28 -33.22
N ILE A 676 11.63 -23.48 -32.26
CA ILE A 676 10.89 -23.19 -31.02
C ILE A 676 9.63 -22.41 -31.36
N ALA A 677 9.73 -21.37 -32.16
CA ALA A 677 8.60 -20.56 -32.61
C ALA A 677 7.57 -21.38 -33.36
N ARG A 678 8.01 -22.31 -34.24
CA ARG A 678 7.11 -23.21 -34.94
C ARG A 678 6.35 -24.10 -33.98
N MET A 679 7.03 -24.71 -33.03
CA MET A 679 6.41 -25.60 -32.06
C MET A 679 5.36 -24.83 -31.23
N GLN A 680 5.70 -23.67 -30.72
CA GLN A 680 4.78 -22.88 -29.91
C GLN A 680 3.56 -22.42 -30.72
N THR A 681 3.76 -22.01 -31.97
CA THR A 681 2.67 -21.66 -32.87
C THR A 681 1.73 -22.85 -33.13
N ARG A 682 2.28 -24.02 -33.37
CA ARG A 682 1.47 -25.24 -33.56
C ARG A 682 0.65 -25.55 -32.32
N ALA A 683 1.27 -25.48 -31.14
CA ALA A 683 0.58 -25.75 -29.88
C ALA A 683 -0.59 -24.79 -29.64
N VAL A 684 -0.39 -23.49 -29.86
CA VAL A 684 -1.43 -22.46 -29.72
C VAL A 684 -2.57 -22.67 -30.70
N ILE A 685 -2.24 -22.82 -32.00
CA ILE A 685 -3.25 -22.91 -33.04
C ILE A 685 -4.04 -24.21 -32.96
N ARG A 686 -3.35 -25.35 -32.72
CA ARG A 686 -4.05 -26.64 -32.54
C ARG A 686 -4.97 -26.64 -31.35
N ALA A 687 -4.53 -26.03 -30.22
CA ALA A 687 -5.37 -25.87 -29.03
C ALA A 687 -6.62 -25.04 -29.37
N ALA A 688 -6.43 -23.89 -30.00
CA ALA A 688 -7.53 -23.03 -30.41
C ALA A 688 -8.51 -23.75 -31.38
N ILE A 689 -8.00 -24.49 -32.35
CA ILE A 689 -8.83 -25.28 -33.27
C ILE A 689 -9.67 -26.30 -32.49
N ASN A 690 -9.07 -27.07 -31.60
CA ASN A 690 -9.75 -28.11 -30.87
C ASN A 690 -10.87 -27.54 -29.97
N VAL A 691 -10.59 -26.45 -29.25
CA VAL A 691 -11.57 -25.80 -28.41
C VAL A 691 -12.69 -25.14 -29.24
N GLN A 692 -12.35 -24.52 -30.38
CA GLN A 692 -13.35 -23.93 -31.28
C GLN A 692 -14.30 -24.97 -31.84
N LYS A 693 -13.80 -26.15 -32.23
CA LYS A 693 -14.62 -27.27 -32.67
C LYS A 693 -15.54 -27.81 -31.58
N ALA A 694 -15.09 -27.83 -30.35
CA ALA A 694 -15.88 -28.28 -29.19
C ALA A 694 -16.95 -27.26 -28.77
N HIS A 695 -16.71 -25.98 -29.01
CA HIS A 695 -17.56 -24.87 -28.63
C HIS A 695 -17.82 -23.92 -29.78
N THR A 696 -18.75 -24.29 -30.64
CA THR A 696 -19.06 -23.55 -31.87
C THR A 696 -19.68 -22.17 -31.65
N ASP A 697 -20.21 -21.91 -30.47
CA ASP A 697 -20.80 -20.63 -30.03
C ASP A 697 -19.76 -19.63 -29.50
N TRP A 698 -18.52 -20.08 -29.25
CA TRP A 698 -17.43 -19.20 -28.85
C TRP A 698 -16.68 -18.69 -30.08
N ASN A 699 -16.05 -17.53 -29.93
CA ASN A 699 -15.14 -16.99 -30.96
C ASN A 699 -13.71 -17.01 -30.41
N ILE A 700 -13.00 -18.11 -30.64
CA ILE A 700 -11.61 -18.25 -30.22
C ILE A 700 -10.72 -17.54 -31.23
N LYS A 701 -10.02 -16.50 -30.75
CA LYS A 701 -9.07 -15.74 -31.58
C LYS A 701 -7.74 -15.68 -30.83
N PRO A 702 -6.77 -16.54 -31.16
CA PRO A 702 -5.46 -16.51 -30.54
C PRO A 702 -4.74 -15.16 -30.71
N GLU A 703 -4.17 -14.66 -29.64
CA GLU A 703 -3.28 -13.51 -29.68
C GLU A 703 -1.87 -13.97 -29.30
N ILE A 704 -0.98 -13.99 -30.28
CA ILE A 704 0.40 -14.44 -30.12
C ILE A 704 1.30 -13.23 -29.95
N MET A 705 2.03 -13.18 -28.86
CA MET A 705 2.89 -12.04 -28.48
C MET A 705 4.36 -12.41 -28.53
N ILE A 706 5.12 -11.67 -29.32
CA ILE A 706 6.57 -11.86 -29.48
C ILE A 706 7.28 -10.93 -28.47
N PRO A 707 8.06 -11.47 -27.53
CA PRO A 707 8.73 -10.67 -26.51
C PRO A 707 10.03 -10.04 -27.00
N LEU A 708 10.46 -8.97 -26.35
CA LEU A 708 11.80 -8.37 -26.43
C LEU A 708 12.18 -7.82 -27.82
N VAL A 709 11.23 -7.44 -28.63
CA VAL A 709 11.49 -6.85 -29.95
C VAL A 709 12.06 -5.43 -29.79
N GLY A 710 13.20 -5.17 -30.44
CA GLY A 710 13.81 -3.83 -30.49
C GLY A 710 13.95 -3.30 -31.91
N GLU A 711 14.00 -4.19 -32.91
CA GLU A 711 14.10 -3.87 -34.30
C GLU A 711 12.94 -4.54 -35.06
N VAL A 712 12.29 -3.80 -35.94
CA VAL A 712 11.13 -4.31 -36.70
C VAL A 712 11.44 -5.58 -37.46
N LYS A 713 12.65 -5.75 -37.90
CA LYS A 713 13.09 -6.95 -38.66
C LYS A 713 13.10 -8.21 -37.78
N GLU A 714 13.32 -8.08 -36.51
CA GLU A 714 13.15 -9.19 -35.55
C GLU A 714 11.70 -9.69 -35.57
N LEU A 715 10.75 -8.76 -35.48
CA LEU A 715 9.32 -9.08 -35.51
C LEU A 715 8.94 -9.70 -36.87
N LYS A 716 9.39 -9.12 -37.95
CA LYS A 716 9.15 -9.68 -39.33
C LYS A 716 9.63 -11.11 -39.45
N PHE A 717 10.83 -11.39 -38.97
CA PHE A 717 11.43 -12.70 -39.01
C PHE A 717 10.59 -13.75 -38.29
N VAL A 718 10.24 -13.45 -37.03
CA VAL A 718 9.46 -14.37 -36.19
C VAL A 718 8.02 -14.48 -36.68
N LYS A 719 7.40 -13.36 -37.07
CA LYS A 719 6.05 -13.33 -37.61
C LYS A 719 5.89 -14.19 -38.84
N LYS A 720 6.88 -14.17 -39.73
CA LYS A 720 6.86 -15.00 -40.93
C LYS A 720 6.75 -16.49 -40.61
N ILE A 721 7.48 -16.93 -39.59
CA ILE A 721 7.43 -18.31 -39.09
C ILE A 721 6.05 -18.61 -38.51
N VAL A 722 5.54 -17.71 -37.68
CA VAL A 722 4.24 -17.86 -37.00
C VAL A 722 3.11 -17.93 -38.00
N VAL A 723 3.05 -16.99 -38.94
CA VAL A 723 1.98 -16.93 -39.96
C VAL A 723 2.00 -18.16 -40.84
N LYS A 724 3.17 -18.57 -41.33
CA LYS A 724 3.30 -19.78 -42.17
C LYS A 724 2.78 -21.01 -41.42
N THR A 725 3.22 -21.20 -40.19
CA THR A 725 2.84 -22.35 -39.36
C THR A 725 1.34 -22.33 -39.01
N ALA A 726 0.82 -21.18 -38.61
CA ALA A 726 -0.58 -21.01 -38.25
C ALA A 726 -1.50 -21.28 -39.46
N ASP A 727 -1.17 -20.72 -40.64
CA ASP A 727 -1.96 -20.89 -41.86
C ASP A 727 -1.98 -22.34 -42.32
N GLU A 728 -0.85 -23.02 -42.23
CA GLU A 728 -0.74 -24.46 -42.55
C GLU A 728 -1.65 -25.30 -41.62
N GLU A 729 -1.63 -25.05 -40.36
CA GLU A 729 -2.42 -25.78 -39.36
C GLU A 729 -3.93 -25.51 -39.51
N ILE A 730 -4.32 -24.27 -39.78
CA ILE A 730 -5.72 -23.87 -39.97
C ILE A 730 -6.25 -24.51 -41.27
N ALA A 731 -5.47 -24.48 -42.34
CA ALA A 731 -5.83 -25.12 -43.63
C ALA A 731 -6.00 -26.64 -43.47
N ALA A 732 -5.10 -27.28 -42.72
CA ALA A 732 -5.19 -28.72 -42.47
C ALA A 732 -6.43 -29.12 -41.65
N ALA A 733 -6.91 -28.24 -40.79
CA ALA A 733 -8.09 -28.48 -39.98
C ALA A 733 -9.42 -28.21 -40.68
N GLY A 734 -9.39 -27.49 -41.81
CA GLY A 734 -10.56 -27.19 -42.62
C GLY A 734 -11.59 -26.27 -41.93
N ILE A 735 -11.17 -25.44 -41.03
CA ILE A 735 -12.04 -24.48 -40.36
C ILE A 735 -11.53 -23.04 -40.56
N LYS A 736 -12.38 -22.05 -40.25
CA LYS A 736 -11.96 -20.65 -40.18
C LYS A 736 -11.54 -20.33 -38.76
N LEU A 737 -10.33 -19.84 -38.61
CA LEU A 737 -9.82 -19.33 -37.32
C LEU A 737 -9.03 -18.06 -37.60
N GLU A 738 -9.45 -16.99 -36.96
CA GLU A 738 -8.68 -15.73 -36.95
C GLU A 738 -7.66 -15.74 -35.81
N TYR A 739 -6.51 -15.15 -36.05
CA TYR A 739 -5.49 -14.97 -35.00
C TYR A 739 -4.79 -13.64 -35.21
N GLU A 740 -4.14 -13.17 -34.16
CA GLU A 740 -3.33 -11.96 -34.20
C GLU A 740 -1.89 -12.25 -33.79
N VAL A 741 -0.95 -11.50 -34.37
CA VAL A 741 0.46 -11.52 -34.00
C VAL A 741 0.84 -10.10 -33.57
N GLY A 742 1.19 -9.92 -32.31
CA GLY A 742 1.63 -8.65 -31.75
C GLY A 742 2.96 -8.77 -31.06
N THR A 743 3.34 -7.70 -30.40
CA THR A 743 4.62 -7.66 -29.70
C THR A 743 4.50 -6.99 -28.35
N MET A 744 5.37 -7.37 -27.44
CA MET A 744 5.57 -6.65 -26.20
C MET A 744 6.48 -5.44 -26.45
N ILE A 745 6.06 -4.27 -26.01
CA ILE A 745 6.89 -3.06 -26.01
C ILE A 745 7.54 -2.97 -24.65
N GLU A 746 8.78 -3.38 -24.57
CA GLU A 746 9.54 -3.46 -23.31
C GLU A 746 10.98 -2.97 -23.46
N ILE A 747 11.42 -2.69 -24.67
CA ILE A 747 12.72 -2.10 -24.96
C ILE A 747 12.49 -0.64 -25.37
N PRO A 748 13.21 0.33 -24.80
CA PRO A 748 13.05 1.75 -25.15
C PRO A 748 13.16 2.02 -26.65
N ARG A 749 14.04 1.33 -27.37
CA ARG A 749 14.16 1.48 -28.82
C ARG A 749 12.85 1.10 -29.55
N ALA A 750 12.13 0.09 -29.06
CA ALA A 750 10.84 -0.30 -29.64
C ALA A 750 9.80 0.83 -29.50
N ALA A 751 9.78 1.49 -28.33
CA ALA A 751 8.90 2.64 -28.12
C ALA A 751 9.24 3.80 -29.05
N LEU A 752 10.54 4.07 -29.26
CA LEU A 752 11.02 5.14 -30.14
C LEU A 752 10.76 4.86 -31.61
N THR A 753 10.64 3.60 -32.01
CA THR A 753 10.41 3.17 -33.40
C THR A 753 9.06 2.46 -33.57
N ALA A 754 8.09 2.80 -32.74
CA ALA A 754 6.78 2.17 -32.72
C ALA A 754 6.00 2.33 -34.03
N ASP A 755 6.26 3.39 -34.79
CA ASP A 755 5.71 3.60 -36.14
C ASP A 755 6.14 2.49 -37.14
N GLU A 756 7.37 2.07 -37.04
CA GLU A 756 7.88 0.97 -37.87
C GLU A 756 7.29 -0.38 -37.41
N ILE A 757 7.29 -0.62 -36.12
CA ILE A 757 6.83 -1.89 -35.55
C ILE A 757 5.32 -2.06 -35.73
N ALA A 758 4.54 -0.99 -35.66
CA ALA A 758 3.10 -1.00 -35.84
C ALA A 758 2.66 -1.48 -37.23
N LYS A 759 3.53 -1.37 -38.24
CA LYS A 759 3.26 -1.91 -39.56
C LYS A 759 3.19 -3.44 -39.60
N GLU A 760 3.84 -4.08 -38.63
CA GLU A 760 3.96 -5.53 -38.56
C GLU A 760 3.19 -6.15 -37.42
N ALA A 761 2.68 -5.35 -36.44
CA ALA A 761 2.01 -5.82 -35.25
C ALA A 761 0.50 -5.58 -35.32
N ASP A 762 -0.27 -6.54 -34.88
CA ASP A 762 -1.72 -6.41 -34.71
C ASP A 762 -2.08 -5.78 -33.37
N PHE A 763 -1.19 -5.90 -32.36
CA PHE A 763 -1.37 -5.31 -31.04
C PHE A 763 -0.02 -5.04 -30.38
N PHE A 764 -0.04 -4.13 -29.39
CA PHE A 764 1.08 -3.88 -28.49
C PHE A 764 0.67 -4.20 -27.07
N CYS A 765 1.61 -4.69 -26.27
CA CYS A 765 1.46 -4.82 -24.83
C CYS A 765 2.73 -4.30 -24.16
N PHE A 766 2.59 -3.32 -23.26
CA PHE A 766 3.73 -2.80 -22.53
C PHE A 766 4.20 -3.77 -21.46
N GLY A 767 5.44 -4.24 -21.57
CA GLY A 767 6.14 -5.00 -20.54
C GLY A 767 6.89 -4.03 -19.63
N THR A 768 6.20 -3.40 -18.72
CA THR A 768 6.74 -2.27 -17.96
C THR A 768 7.82 -2.64 -16.97
N ASN A 769 7.94 -3.91 -16.58
CA ASN A 769 9.07 -4.34 -15.73
C ASN A 769 10.40 -4.13 -16.46
N ASP A 770 10.54 -4.67 -17.67
CA ASP A 770 11.74 -4.51 -18.49
C ASP A 770 11.90 -3.08 -19.01
N LEU A 771 10.80 -2.44 -19.41
CA LEU A 771 10.84 -1.06 -19.88
C LEU A 771 11.36 -0.12 -18.79
N THR A 772 10.92 -0.30 -17.55
CA THR A 772 11.41 0.45 -16.40
C THR A 772 12.88 0.18 -16.13
N GLN A 773 13.27 -1.10 -16.13
CA GLN A 773 14.66 -1.51 -15.92
C GLN A 773 15.62 -0.85 -16.92
N MET A 774 15.27 -0.87 -18.19
CA MET A 774 16.11 -0.32 -19.26
C MET A 774 16.08 1.22 -19.31
N THR A 775 14.95 1.82 -18.94
CA THR A 775 14.81 3.28 -18.93
C THR A 775 15.60 3.92 -17.79
N PHE A 776 15.54 3.34 -16.59
CA PHE A 776 16.35 3.79 -15.45
C PHE A 776 17.79 3.31 -15.50
N GLY A 777 18.07 2.22 -16.20
CA GLY A 777 19.35 1.54 -16.11
C GLY A 777 19.55 0.82 -14.77
N PHE A 778 18.47 0.46 -14.11
CA PHE A 778 18.49 -0.30 -12.84
C PHE A 778 18.28 -1.78 -13.14
N SER A 779 19.09 -2.63 -12.50
CA SER A 779 18.75 -4.05 -12.43
C SER A 779 17.62 -4.25 -11.43
N ARG A 780 16.52 -4.83 -11.87
CA ARG A 780 15.37 -5.12 -11.01
C ARG A 780 15.75 -5.96 -9.78
N ASP A 781 16.64 -6.92 -9.97
CA ASP A 781 17.08 -7.82 -8.92
C ASP A 781 18.09 -7.18 -7.95
N ASP A 782 18.82 -6.16 -8.40
CA ASP A 782 19.89 -5.50 -7.63
C ASP A 782 19.48 -4.15 -7.04
N ALA A 783 18.41 -3.53 -7.54
CA ALA A 783 18.01 -2.18 -7.15
C ALA A 783 17.73 -2.05 -5.64
N GLY A 784 17.31 -3.11 -4.98
CA GLY A 784 17.07 -3.14 -3.54
C GLY A 784 18.29 -2.76 -2.70
N LYS A 785 19.49 -2.89 -3.26
CA LYS A 785 20.74 -2.53 -2.58
C LYS A 785 20.92 -1.02 -2.39
N PHE A 786 20.29 -0.20 -3.22
CA PHE A 786 20.46 1.26 -3.16
C PHE A 786 19.14 2.06 -3.09
N LEU A 787 18.00 1.46 -3.39
CA LEU A 787 16.72 2.21 -3.37
C LEU A 787 16.39 2.80 -2.00
N GLY A 788 16.74 2.10 -0.92
CA GLY A 788 16.55 2.63 0.44
C GLY A 788 17.27 3.96 0.65
N ALA A 789 18.51 4.08 0.18
CA ALA A 789 19.28 5.32 0.24
C ALA A 789 18.65 6.41 -0.65
N TYR A 790 18.08 6.04 -1.78
CA TYR A 790 17.40 6.98 -2.68
C TYR A 790 16.15 7.56 -2.02
N TYR A 791 15.40 6.75 -1.27
CA TYR A 791 14.24 7.22 -0.51
C TYR A 791 14.66 8.16 0.60
N ASP A 792 15.71 7.81 1.34
CA ASP A 792 16.22 8.64 2.45
C ASP A 792 16.76 9.98 1.94
N ALA A 793 17.41 9.98 0.79
CA ALA A 793 17.91 11.19 0.13
C ALA A 793 16.83 11.96 -0.67
N LYS A 794 15.60 11.45 -0.71
CA LYS A 794 14.47 12.05 -1.43
C LYS A 794 14.68 12.18 -2.95
N ILE A 795 15.46 11.27 -3.50
CA ILE A 795 15.69 11.17 -4.95
C ILE A 795 14.50 10.49 -5.61
N LEU A 796 13.99 9.42 -4.99
CA LEU A 796 12.76 8.75 -5.40
C LEU A 796 11.80 8.66 -4.20
N GLU A 797 10.52 8.83 -4.46
CA GLU A 797 9.47 8.67 -3.44
C GLU A 797 8.94 7.24 -3.39
N ASN A 798 8.95 6.54 -4.51
CA ASN A 798 8.39 5.19 -4.66
C ASN A 798 9.34 4.28 -5.44
N ASP A 799 9.13 2.97 -5.26
CA ASP A 799 9.79 1.95 -6.08
C ASP A 799 9.21 2.00 -7.50
N PRO A 800 10.03 2.33 -8.52
CA PRO A 800 9.55 2.43 -9.90
C PRO A 800 9.10 1.09 -10.49
N PHE A 801 9.45 -0.04 -9.87
CA PHE A 801 8.98 -1.38 -10.28
C PHE A 801 7.62 -1.71 -9.70
N ALA A 802 7.23 -1.12 -8.58
CA ALA A 802 5.91 -1.29 -7.98
C ALA A 802 4.90 -0.27 -8.50
N ARG A 803 5.34 0.97 -8.70
CA ARG A 803 4.52 2.09 -9.15
C ARG A 803 5.14 2.68 -10.41
N LEU A 804 4.36 2.79 -11.47
CA LEU A 804 4.83 3.23 -12.78
C LEU A 804 5.44 4.64 -12.73
N ASP A 805 6.65 4.77 -13.27
CA ASP A 805 7.28 6.06 -13.52
C ASP A 805 6.56 6.75 -14.69
N GLN A 806 5.72 7.72 -14.36
CA GLN A 806 4.92 8.42 -15.36
C GLN A 806 5.73 9.47 -16.13
N THR A 807 6.90 9.86 -15.62
CA THR A 807 7.76 10.88 -16.23
C THR A 807 8.61 10.30 -17.38
N GLY A 808 9.40 9.28 -17.10
CA GLY A 808 10.29 8.69 -18.11
C GLY A 808 9.66 7.55 -18.89
N VAL A 809 9.27 6.50 -18.17
CA VAL A 809 8.60 5.32 -18.77
C VAL A 809 7.26 5.74 -19.39
N GLY A 810 6.51 6.59 -18.70
CA GLY A 810 5.24 7.11 -19.18
C GLY A 810 5.37 7.86 -20.50
N LYS A 811 6.44 8.65 -20.68
CA LYS A 811 6.70 9.33 -21.95
C LYS A 811 6.94 8.34 -23.09
N LEU A 812 7.68 7.26 -22.82
CA LEU A 812 7.90 6.21 -23.81
C LEU A 812 6.58 5.52 -24.19
N MET A 813 5.70 5.30 -23.24
CA MET A 813 4.37 4.74 -23.49
C MET A 813 3.52 5.67 -24.37
N GLU A 814 3.50 6.96 -24.06
CA GLU A 814 2.79 7.96 -24.85
C GLU A 814 3.36 8.07 -26.27
N MET A 815 4.69 8.05 -26.41
CA MET A 815 5.37 8.04 -27.72
C MET A 815 4.96 6.82 -28.55
N THR A 816 4.90 5.65 -27.91
CA THR A 816 4.48 4.42 -28.58
C THR A 816 3.08 4.54 -29.17
N ILE A 817 2.15 5.07 -28.39
CA ILE A 817 0.76 5.28 -28.83
C ILE A 817 0.70 6.30 -29.98
N ASN A 818 1.37 7.43 -29.81
CA ASN A 818 1.36 8.53 -30.79
C ASN A 818 2.05 8.16 -32.11
N LEU A 819 3.03 7.27 -32.10
CA LEU A 819 3.70 6.78 -33.30
C LEU A 819 2.97 5.59 -33.94
N GLY A 820 2.42 4.72 -33.13
CA GLY A 820 1.81 3.45 -33.58
C GLY A 820 0.39 3.58 -34.11
N LYS A 821 -0.49 4.27 -33.38
CA LYS A 821 -1.91 4.40 -33.75
C LYS A 821 -2.16 5.05 -35.12
N PRO A 822 -1.45 6.12 -35.51
CA PRO A 822 -1.62 6.68 -36.86
C PRO A 822 -1.23 5.72 -38.01
N VAL A 823 -0.27 4.84 -37.74
CA VAL A 823 0.19 3.84 -38.73
C VAL A 823 -0.77 2.66 -38.82
N ASN A 824 -1.27 2.20 -37.66
CA ASN A 824 -2.23 1.12 -37.56
C ASN A 824 -3.38 1.52 -36.60
N PRO A 825 -4.48 2.10 -37.15
CA PRO A 825 -5.62 2.52 -36.31
C PRO A 825 -6.33 1.38 -35.57
N ASN A 826 -6.18 0.14 -36.05
CA ASN A 826 -6.78 -1.05 -35.42
C ASN A 826 -5.91 -1.65 -34.32
N LEU A 827 -4.77 -1.06 -34.07
CA LEU A 827 -3.85 -1.50 -33.03
C LEU A 827 -4.48 -1.39 -31.65
N HIS A 828 -4.67 -2.50 -30.97
CA HIS A 828 -5.06 -2.44 -29.56
C HIS A 828 -3.82 -2.50 -28.67
N ILE A 829 -3.85 -1.79 -27.56
CA ILE A 829 -2.69 -1.58 -26.69
C ILE A 829 -3.07 -1.83 -25.25
N GLY A 830 -2.30 -2.67 -24.56
CA GLY A 830 -2.48 -2.96 -23.15
C GLY A 830 -1.17 -2.91 -22.37
N ILE A 831 -1.25 -3.21 -21.08
CA ILE A 831 -0.13 -3.31 -20.18
C ILE A 831 -0.22 -4.62 -19.40
N CYS A 832 0.90 -5.30 -19.18
CA CYS A 832 0.93 -6.57 -18.48
C CYS A 832 2.01 -6.67 -17.39
N GLY A 833 2.78 -5.61 -17.16
CA GLY A 833 3.76 -5.57 -16.06
C GLY A 833 3.07 -5.53 -14.69
N GLU A 834 3.86 -5.59 -13.64
CA GLU A 834 3.36 -5.51 -12.25
C GLU A 834 2.52 -4.25 -11.99
N HIS A 835 2.75 -3.21 -12.77
CA HIS A 835 2.02 -1.94 -12.69
C HIS A 835 0.53 -2.06 -13.05
N GLY A 836 0.12 -3.11 -13.78
CA GLY A 836 -1.27 -3.30 -14.19
C GLY A 836 -2.27 -3.46 -13.03
N GLY A 837 -1.79 -3.79 -11.84
CA GLY A 837 -2.60 -3.90 -10.62
C GLY A 837 -2.41 -2.74 -9.64
N ASP A 838 -1.57 -1.75 -9.97
CA ASP A 838 -1.35 -0.58 -9.12
C ASP A 838 -2.34 0.53 -9.47
N PRO A 839 -3.13 1.04 -8.50
CA PRO A 839 -4.18 2.03 -8.79
C PRO A 839 -3.70 3.28 -9.54
N SER A 840 -2.58 3.87 -9.13
CA SER A 840 -2.04 5.08 -9.80
C SER A 840 -1.59 4.80 -11.21
N SER A 841 -1.03 3.63 -11.47
CA SER A 841 -0.61 3.20 -12.80
C SER A 841 -1.81 2.92 -13.70
N VAL A 842 -2.87 2.31 -13.16
CA VAL A 842 -4.13 2.09 -13.88
C VAL A 842 -4.76 3.42 -14.29
N GLU A 843 -4.78 4.39 -13.40
CA GLU A 843 -5.25 5.75 -13.70
C GLU A 843 -4.48 6.37 -14.87
N PHE A 844 -3.16 6.25 -14.85
CA PHE A 844 -2.31 6.71 -15.95
C PHE A 844 -2.62 6.01 -17.27
N CYS A 845 -2.80 4.68 -17.23
CA CYS A 845 -3.16 3.89 -18.41
C CYS A 845 -4.50 4.33 -19.00
N HIS A 846 -5.47 4.64 -18.15
CA HIS A 846 -6.75 5.23 -18.60
C HIS A 846 -6.52 6.57 -19.29
N LYS A 847 -5.74 7.44 -18.68
CA LYS A 847 -5.46 8.80 -19.17
C LYS A 847 -4.80 8.80 -20.55
N ILE A 848 -3.86 7.90 -20.80
CA ILE A 848 -3.15 7.81 -22.10
C ILE A 848 -3.92 6.99 -23.14
N GLY A 849 -5.06 6.42 -22.79
CA GLY A 849 -5.96 5.76 -23.70
C GLY A 849 -5.62 4.32 -24.04
N LEU A 850 -5.08 3.55 -23.10
CA LEU A 850 -4.91 2.11 -23.29
C LEU A 850 -6.28 1.41 -23.41
N ASP A 851 -6.30 0.25 -24.06
CA ASP A 851 -7.52 -0.55 -24.20
C ASP A 851 -7.76 -1.44 -22.99
N TYR A 852 -6.69 -1.97 -22.36
CA TYR A 852 -6.80 -2.82 -21.19
C TYR A 852 -5.57 -2.73 -20.30
N VAL A 853 -5.76 -3.13 -19.04
CA VAL A 853 -4.69 -3.44 -18.10
C VAL A 853 -4.76 -4.93 -17.77
N SER A 854 -3.61 -5.55 -17.50
CA SER A 854 -3.52 -6.96 -17.13
C SER A 854 -2.71 -7.10 -15.84
N CYS A 855 -3.21 -7.88 -14.91
CA CYS A 855 -2.60 -8.02 -13.58
C CYS A 855 -2.79 -9.43 -13.04
N SER A 856 -2.13 -9.73 -11.92
CA SER A 856 -2.32 -11.01 -11.22
C SER A 856 -3.80 -11.20 -10.82
N PRO A 857 -4.26 -12.45 -10.69
CA PRO A 857 -5.70 -12.73 -10.46
C PRO A 857 -6.32 -11.98 -9.30
N PHE A 858 -5.65 -11.91 -8.16
CA PHE A 858 -6.17 -11.25 -6.95
C PHE A 858 -6.16 -9.72 -7.02
N ARG A 859 -5.47 -9.14 -7.99
CA ARG A 859 -5.48 -7.70 -8.24
C ARG A 859 -6.56 -7.25 -9.22
N VAL A 860 -7.24 -8.19 -9.85
CA VAL A 860 -8.31 -7.87 -10.82
C VAL A 860 -9.38 -6.95 -10.23
N PRO A 861 -9.94 -7.20 -9.03
CA PRO A 861 -10.91 -6.28 -8.45
C PRO A 861 -10.34 -4.88 -8.22
N ILE A 862 -9.09 -4.78 -7.77
CA ILE A 862 -8.40 -3.51 -7.53
C ILE A 862 -8.29 -2.73 -8.84
N ALA A 863 -7.86 -3.38 -9.91
CA ALA A 863 -7.73 -2.75 -11.23
C ALA A 863 -9.08 -2.30 -11.79
N ARG A 864 -10.13 -3.11 -11.63
CA ARG A 864 -11.50 -2.76 -12.04
C ARG A 864 -11.99 -1.51 -11.33
N LEU A 865 -11.78 -1.43 -10.03
CA LEU A 865 -12.19 -0.28 -9.23
C LEU A 865 -11.37 0.96 -9.59
N ALA A 866 -10.05 0.82 -9.72
CA ALA A 866 -9.17 1.93 -10.10
C ALA A 866 -9.51 2.47 -11.49
N ALA A 867 -9.80 1.59 -12.45
CA ALA A 867 -10.23 1.97 -13.79
C ALA A 867 -11.55 2.74 -13.78
N ALA A 868 -12.51 2.31 -12.96
CA ALA A 868 -13.78 3.00 -12.78
C ALA A 868 -13.58 4.39 -12.18
N GLN A 869 -12.75 4.50 -11.16
CA GLN A 869 -12.43 5.78 -10.51
C GLN A 869 -11.77 6.75 -11.49
N ALA A 870 -10.86 6.26 -12.33
CA ALA A 870 -10.21 7.07 -13.35
C ALA A 870 -11.23 7.62 -14.38
N ALA A 871 -12.16 6.78 -14.83
CA ALA A 871 -13.21 7.17 -15.76
C ALA A 871 -14.19 8.19 -15.14
N ILE A 872 -14.54 8.01 -13.87
CA ILE A 872 -15.42 8.93 -13.13
C ILE A 872 -14.74 10.29 -12.95
N ALA A 873 -13.46 10.30 -12.57
CA ALA A 873 -12.69 11.54 -12.41
C ALA A 873 -12.54 12.32 -13.71
N GLU A 874 -12.32 11.63 -14.83
CA GLU A 874 -12.26 12.24 -16.17
C GLU A 874 -13.56 12.94 -16.54
N LYS A 875 -14.69 12.33 -16.23
CA LYS A 875 -16.04 12.88 -16.53
C LYS A 875 -16.34 14.15 -15.73
N GLN A 876 -15.74 14.29 -14.53
CA GLN A 876 -15.94 15.46 -13.64
C GLN A 876 -15.05 16.65 -14.04
N ASN A 877 -13.99 16.43 -14.80
CA ASN A 877 -13.10 17.44 -15.34
C ASN A 877 -13.53 17.80 -16.78
#